data_03185f903a920b66c0b56b7f87085a4b
#
_entry.id   03185f903a920b66c0b56b7f87085a4b
#
_cell.length_a   1.000
_cell.length_b   1.000
_cell.length_c   1.000
_cell.angle_alpha   90.00
_cell.angle_beta   90.00
_cell.angle_gamma   90.00
#
_symmetry.space_group_name_H-M   'P 1'
#
loop_
_entity.id
_entity.type
_entity.pdbx_description
1 polymer ?
#
loop_
_entity_poly.entity_id
_entity_poly.type
_entity_poly.pdbx_seq_one_letter_code
_entity_poly.pdbx_strand_id
1 'polypeptide(L)'
;MNKVALRYQALYLDVADIDMRREPTAPVLAFVARLRERGYTVSEELLHALYAVPATTLADITADIDEALGVNLNWMPLVKGWDTPTGESFMDHLVTWFVNVTGSDVPGTQLPCGHLIPDGTFPLERYNGCPFCGTPFRTVNYVYKGQGSKLKELRLMRRADMQHLLETLLTSTTPLDATQLDSLRLLIKNEELRIKNGLVPQMRETRMVVVDALVEQGRDREVQSLFDTPTDILRFLWYKKTGQLQLIEPRTLIAHARRLNRHLWAVVDQSQAAGETMRKNLKLKYNRSWCRRVAGWLNNLPMEPRVSAEDMNPKRGMWVRFIHALRLGEYSRKPGYEHLHELLDIFYKHNFATWQGKLNEAFVKGDGQRAVNMLVQRPGLFARSLFASMLHFGDETALNAFRMIVDKVPARLLLSLANSAEAYFDPDGIGGERVVRPITGTPKNIPLNKLLSLYSLGDRRKMSDSIAEIFLQSMEHRYIESLIPNPLPPNPVYIDPRLYDIPMAVGDRSTTIQDTSCALQGTRFKVEGNAVRLFLQWGKGLPAQALDMDLSARLVLHTGEVVECAYFNLAPSIDGENQGETMPVGAKHSGDIRSIPDQVGTAEYIELELSLLERANVRYVVFTCNAYSNGALSPNLMVGWMSSEHPMKISEEDGVAYDPSTVQHIVRVGEANLSKGLVFGILKVKEREIVWMEIPFTAQIISQLNGGLVENMLRRLEHKVSIGQLLEVKVKAQKKMLVSNPEDADEQYTYEWALNSAEVTNTLL
;
A
#
# COMPACT_ATOMS: atom_id res chain seq x y z
N MET A 1 19.36 -1.08 -7.37
CA MET A 1 19.35 0.32 -6.88
C MET A 1 18.47 1.22 -7.73
N ASN A 2 18.48 1.09 -9.06
CA ASN A 2 17.64 1.93 -9.94
C ASN A 2 16.15 1.81 -9.68
N LYS A 3 15.62 0.63 -9.31
CA LYS A 3 14.21 0.48 -8.88
C LYS A 3 13.86 1.38 -7.68
N VAL A 4 14.82 1.61 -6.78
CA VAL A 4 14.60 2.55 -5.65
C VAL A 4 14.70 3.99 -6.14
N ALA A 5 15.72 4.31 -6.94
CA ALA A 5 15.93 5.67 -7.45
C ALA A 5 14.74 6.19 -8.27
N LEU A 6 14.16 5.36 -9.15
CA LEU A 6 13.00 5.72 -9.98
C LEU A 6 11.79 6.19 -9.16
N ARG A 7 11.59 5.66 -7.95
CA ARG A 7 10.54 6.08 -7.02
C ARG A 7 10.65 7.54 -6.62
N TYR A 8 11.88 8.07 -6.64
CA TYR A 8 12.22 9.46 -6.31
C TYR A 8 12.57 10.28 -7.55
N GLN A 9 12.15 9.86 -8.74
CA GLN A 9 12.45 10.50 -10.02
C GLN A 9 13.96 10.69 -10.22
N ALA A 10 14.73 9.63 -10.00
CA ALA A 10 16.18 9.64 -10.10
C ALA A 10 16.72 8.37 -10.76
N LEU A 11 17.98 8.40 -11.19
CA LEU A 11 18.76 7.22 -11.53
C LEU A 11 19.97 7.12 -10.60
N TYR A 12 20.25 5.92 -10.14
CA TYR A 12 21.41 5.65 -9.31
C TYR A 12 22.63 5.38 -10.18
N LEU A 13 23.68 6.16 -9.96
CA LEU A 13 25.00 5.93 -10.55
C LEU A 13 26.06 6.04 -9.44
N ASP A 14 26.92 5.04 -9.34
CA ASP A 14 28.07 5.08 -8.42
C ASP A 14 29.24 5.81 -9.11
N VAL A 15 29.15 7.14 -9.15
CA VAL A 15 30.17 8.03 -9.72
C VAL A 15 30.70 8.94 -8.63
N ALA A 16 32.04 8.96 -8.47
CA ALA A 16 32.68 9.82 -7.49
C ALA A 16 32.73 11.26 -7.96
N ASP A 17 33.21 11.48 -9.18
CA ASP A 17 33.38 12.82 -9.79
C ASP A 17 32.76 12.86 -11.17
N ILE A 18 32.13 13.99 -11.51
CA ILE A 18 31.52 14.24 -12.80
C ILE A 18 32.49 15.17 -13.60
N ASP A 19 33.01 14.65 -14.69
CA ASP A 19 33.80 15.46 -15.63
C ASP A 19 32.87 16.15 -16.61
N MET A 20 32.59 17.40 -16.34
CA MET A 20 31.74 18.27 -17.21
C MET A 20 32.31 18.53 -18.60
N ARG A 21 33.57 18.12 -18.86
CA ARG A 21 34.22 18.32 -20.17
C ARG A 21 34.11 17.12 -21.09
N ARG A 22 33.58 15.99 -20.60
CA ARG A 22 33.35 14.80 -21.43
C ARG A 22 32.28 15.07 -22.47
N GLU A 23 32.49 14.58 -23.67
CA GLU A 23 31.50 14.62 -24.74
C GLU A 23 30.58 13.39 -24.67
N PRO A 24 29.32 13.53 -25.14
CA PRO A 24 28.37 12.44 -25.17
C PRO A 24 28.83 11.35 -26.13
N THR A 25 28.76 10.10 -25.69
CA THR A 25 29.02 8.93 -26.52
C THR A 25 27.74 8.48 -27.23
N ALA A 26 27.87 7.80 -28.37
CA ALA A 26 26.73 7.28 -29.13
C ALA A 26 25.79 6.38 -28.27
N PRO A 27 26.29 5.48 -27.40
CA PRO A 27 25.42 4.71 -26.48
C PRO A 27 24.61 5.58 -25.52
N VAL A 28 25.19 6.67 -25.00
CA VAL A 28 24.47 7.59 -24.10
C VAL A 28 23.38 8.36 -24.83
N LEU A 29 23.66 8.84 -26.05
CA LEU A 29 22.65 9.52 -26.86
C LEU A 29 21.47 8.56 -27.18
N ALA A 30 21.77 7.32 -27.54
CA ALA A 30 20.76 6.30 -27.79
C ALA A 30 19.95 5.99 -26.51
N PHE A 31 20.60 5.94 -25.34
CA PHE A 31 19.94 5.73 -24.07
C PHE A 31 18.99 6.89 -23.72
N VAL A 32 19.43 8.13 -23.85
CA VAL A 32 18.58 9.32 -23.59
C VAL A 32 17.38 9.36 -24.56
N ALA A 33 17.58 8.99 -25.83
CA ALA A 33 16.48 8.87 -26.78
C ALA A 33 15.46 7.80 -26.34
N ARG A 34 15.92 6.64 -25.86
CA ARG A 34 15.04 5.60 -25.30
C ARG A 34 14.32 6.04 -24.03
N LEU A 35 14.97 6.80 -23.13
CA LEU A 35 14.31 7.39 -21.98
C LEU A 35 13.14 8.28 -22.39
N ARG A 36 13.32 9.08 -23.45
CA ARG A 36 12.25 9.93 -23.99
C ARG A 36 11.05 9.09 -24.47
N GLU A 37 11.30 7.97 -25.13
CA GLU A 37 10.25 7.03 -25.54
C GLU A 37 9.49 6.42 -24.33
N ARG A 38 10.06 6.46 -23.12
CA ARG A 38 9.44 6.02 -21.86
C ARG A 38 8.86 7.18 -21.05
N GLY A 39 8.89 8.39 -21.59
CA GLY A 39 8.34 9.57 -20.92
C GLY A 39 9.29 10.24 -19.93
N TYR A 40 10.59 10.00 -20.06
CA TYR A 40 11.60 10.60 -19.19
C TYR A 40 12.56 11.51 -19.94
N THR A 41 13.07 12.51 -19.24
CA THR A 41 14.26 13.29 -19.59
C THR A 41 15.26 13.21 -18.44
N VAL A 42 16.43 13.77 -18.61
CA VAL A 42 17.49 13.75 -17.59
C VAL A 42 17.91 15.17 -17.25
N SER A 43 18.28 15.41 -15.99
CA SER A 43 18.91 16.65 -15.55
C SER A 43 20.30 16.79 -16.17
N GLU A 44 20.83 18.01 -16.24
CA GLU A 44 22.16 18.28 -16.75
C GLU A 44 23.25 17.51 -16.00
N GLU A 45 23.18 17.47 -14.67
CA GLU A 45 24.10 16.72 -13.83
C GLU A 45 24.06 15.22 -14.14
N LEU A 46 22.86 14.62 -14.26
CA LEU A 46 22.72 13.22 -14.64
C LEU A 46 23.25 12.94 -16.03
N LEU A 47 22.99 13.82 -16.98
CA LEU A 47 23.49 13.68 -18.35
C LEU A 47 25.03 13.58 -18.38
N HIS A 48 25.72 14.45 -17.69
CA HIS A 48 27.20 14.43 -17.61
C HIS A 48 27.72 13.19 -16.86
N ALA A 49 27.01 12.74 -15.84
CA ALA A 49 27.35 11.50 -15.13
C ALA A 49 27.23 10.27 -16.05
N LEU A 50 26.24 10.23 -16.92
CA LEU A 50 26.03 9.15 -17.88
C LEU A 50 27.15 8.99 -18.91
N TYR A 51 27.91 10.05 -19.22
CA TYR A 51 29.01 9.98 -20.21
C TYR A 51 30.13 9.02 -19.81
N ALA A 52 30.24 8.67 -18.52
CA ALA A 52 31.21 7.71 -18.02
C ALA A 52 30.65 6.28 -17.92
N VAL A 53 29.36 6.06 -18.20
CA VAL A 53 28.68 4.78 -17.95
C VAL A 53 28.84 3.83 -19.13
N PRO A 54 29.22 2.56 -18.91
CA PRO A 54 29.31 1.55 -19.95
C PRO A 54 27.96 1.25 -20.62
N ALA A 55 27.96 0.90 -21.90
CA ALA A 55 26.75 0.57 -22.64
C ALA A 55 25.94 -0.61 -22.04
N THR A 56 26.62 -1.57 -21.43
CA THR A 56 25.95 -2.70 -20.71
C THR A 56 25.14 -2.21 -19.54
N THR A 57 25.67 -1.30 -18.71
CA THR A 57 24.95 -0.70 -17.59
C THR A 57 23.76 0.14 -18.04
N LEU A 58 23.89 0.87 -19.17
CA LEU A 58 22.77 1.60 -19.76
C LEU A 58 21.64 0.66 -20.21
N ALA A 59 21.99 -0.53 -20.72
CA ALA A 59 21.01 -1.54 -21.10
C ALA A 59 20.28 -2.10 -19.86
N ASP A 60 21.00 -2.38 -18.76
CA ASP A 60 20.41 -2.85 -17.50
C ASP A 60 19.45 -1.81 -16.90
N ILE A 61 19.85 -0.54 -16.91
CA ILE A 61 18.97 0.56 -16.44
C ILE A 61 17.70 0.64 -17.31
N THR A 62 17.83 0.49 -18.63
CA THR A 62 16.68 0.47 -19.53
C THR A 62 15.71 -0.66 -19.19
N ALA A 63 16.23 -1.86 -18.91
CA ALA A 63 15.43 -3.01 -18.51
C ALA A 63 14.71 -2.79 -17.18
N ASP A 64 15.37 -2.19 -16.19
CA ASP A 64 14.75 -1.80 -14.90
C ASP A 64 13.59 -0.81 -15.09
N ILE A 65 13.74 0.16 -16.00
CA ILE A 65 12.69 1.13 -16.32
C ILE A 65 11.52 0.45 -17.05
N ASP A 66 11.82 -0.41 -18.02
CA ASP A 66 10.81 -1.14 -18.79
C ASP A 66 9.99 -2.07 -17.86
N GLU A 67 10.64 -2.70 -16.88
CA GLU A 67 9.95 -3.49 -15.85
C GLU A 67 9.06 -2.62 -14.95
N ALA A 68 9.56 -1.47 -14.49
CA ALA A 68 8.80 -0.56 -13.63
C ALA A 68 7.56 0.02 -14.32
N LEU A 69 7.64 0.24 -15.62
CA LEU A 69 6.52 0.71 -16.45
C LEU A 69 5.61 -0.43 -16.93
N GLY A 70 5.97 -1.68 -16.68
CA GLY A 70 5.23 -2.84 -17.17
C GLY A 70 5.31 -3.05 -18.70
N VAL A 71 6.24 -2.39 -19.38
CA VAL A 71 6.41 -2.46 -20.84
C VAL A 71 6.82 -3.86 -21.31
N ASN A 72 7.53 -4.58 -20.47
CA ASN A 72 7.93 -5.98 -20.72
C ASN A 72 6.79 -7.00 -20.54
N LEU A 73 5.63 -6.56 -20.09
CA LEU A 73 4.42 -7.37 -20.04
C LEU A 73 3.71 -7.31 -21.40
N ASN A 74 4.32 -7.78 -22.46
CA ASN A 74 3.76 -7.79 -23.80
C ASN A 74 2.24 -8.03 -23.79
N TRP A 75 1.51 -6.99 -24.08
CA TRP A 75 0.07 -7.04 -24.13
C TRP A 75 -0.38 -7.51 -25.49
N MET A 76 -0.48 -8.79 -25.60
CA MET A 76 -1.33 -9.32 -26.63
C MET A 76 -2.65 -9.64 -25.98
N PRO A 77 -3.78 -9.02 -26.35
CA PRO A 77 -5.04 -9.54 -25.89
C PRO A 77 -5.11 -10.99 -26.36
N LEU A 78 -5.29 -11.88 -25.39
CA LEU A 78 -5.53 -13.28 -25.72
C LEU A 78 -6.75 -13.39 -26.62
N VAL A 79 -7.72 -12.49 -26.45
CA VAL A 79 -9.02 -12.50 -27.12
C VAL A 79 -9.17 -11.27 -28.02
N LYS A 80 -9.51 -11.51 -29.28
CA LYS A 80 -9.92 -10.48 -30.26
C LYS A 80 -11.34 -10.00 -29.96
N GLY A 81 -11.60 -8.70 -30.15
CA GLY A 81 -12.96 -8.17 -29.96
C GLY A 81 -13.41 -8.22 -28.50
N TRP A 82 -12.77 -7.47 -27.67
CA TRP A 82 -12.86 -7.41 -26.21
C TRP A 82 -14.19 -6.89 -25.66
N ASP A 83 -14.98 -6.28 -26.48
CA ASP A 83 -16.31 -5.77 -26.16
C ASP A 83 -17.40 -6.84 -26.16
N THR A 84 -17.06 -8.06 -26.55
CA THR A 84 -18.01 -9.19 -26.60
C THR A 84 -17.42 -10.43 -25.93
N PRO A 85 -18.14 -11.10 -25.01
CA PRO A 85 -17.73 -12.35 -24.41
C PRO A 85 -17.40 -13.40 -25.46
N THR A 86 -16.40 -14.21 -25.21
CA THR A 86 -16.01 -15.32 -26.12
C THR A 86 -17.00 -16.46 -26.11
N GLY A 87 -17.77 -16.61 -25.03
CA GLY A 87 -18.91 -17.52 -24.94
C GLY A 87 -18.59 -18.91 -24.42
N GLU A 88 -17.33 -19.24 -24.17
CA GLU A 88 -16.95 -20.53 -23.57
C GLU A 88 -17.48 -20.67 -22.14
N SER A 89 -17.86 -21.88 -21.80
CA SER A 89 -18.35 -22.26 -20.49
C SER A 89 -17.23 -22.84 -19.60
N PHE A 90 -17.49 -22.91 -18.29
CA PHE A 90 -16.61 -23.62 -17.36
C PHE A 90 -16.37 -25.09 -17.77
N MET A 91 -17.34 -25.72 -18.41
CA MET A 91 -17.21 -27.10 -18.91
C MET A 91 -16.22 -27.19 -20.07
N ASP A 92 -16.15 -26.19 -20.95
CA ASP A 92 -15.19 -26.15 -22.05
C ASP A 92 -13.75 -26.08 -21.52
N HIS A 93 -13.53 -25.32 -20.46
CA HIS A 93 -12.25 -25.28 -19.76
C HIS A 93 -11.89 -26.64 -19.12
N LEU A 94 -12.86 -27.31 -18.48
CA LEU A 94 -12.63 -28.61 -17.86
C LEU A 94 -12.33 -29.70 -18.90
N VAL A 95 -13.09 -29.76 -20.01
CA VAL A 95 -12.89 -30.70 -21.07
C VAL A 95 -11.50 -30.51 -21.70
N THR A 96 -11.12 -29.29 -22.02
CA THR A 96 -9.83 -28.96 -22.58
C THR A 96 -8.67 -29.33 -21.64
N TRP A 97 -8.82 -29.03 -20.35
CA TRP A 97 -7.84 -29.42 -19.32
C TRP A 97 -7.70 -30.95 -19.25
N PHE A 98 -8.81 -31.67 -19.19
CA PHE A 98 -8.82 -33.11 -19.07
C PHE A 98 -8.12 -33.77 -20.25
N VAL A 99 -8.45 -33.35 -21.49
CA VAL A 99 -7.87 -33.84 -22.71
C VAL A 99 -6.33 -33.66 -22.74
N ASN A 100 -5.86 -32.48 -22.36
CA ASN A 100 -4.43 -32.16 -22.33
C ASN A 100 -3.66 -32.86 -21.20
N VAL A 101 -4.31 -33.18 -20.08
CA VAL A 101 -3.69 -33.91 -18.96
C VAL A 101 -3.65 -35.42 -19.21
N THR A 102 -4.70 -35.95 -19.77
CA THR A 102 -4.80 -37.41 -20.04
C THR A 102 -4.16 -37.84 -21.34
N GLY A 103 -3.88 -36.92 -22.25
CA GLY A 103 -3.42 -37.22 -23.61
C GLY A 103 -4.48 -37.95 -24.45
N SER A 104 -5.77 -37.70 -24.15
CA SER A 104 -6.87 -38.33 -24.86
C SER A 104 -6.91 -37.86 -26.31
N ASP A 105 -7.01 -38.81 -27.23
CA ASP A 105 -7.13 -38.55 -28.69
C ASP A 105 -8.58 -38.18 -29.02
N VAL A 106 -8.85 -36.89 -29.12
CA VAL A 106 -10.16 -36.34 -29.48
C VAL A 106 -10.03 -35.39 -30.66
N PRO A 107 -11.08 -35.23 -31.50
CA PRO A 107 -11.06 -34.25 -32.56
C PRO A 107 -10.82 -32.86 -32.00
N GLY A 108 -9.89 -32.10 -32.61
CA GLY A 108 -9.52 -30.78 -32.13
C GLY A 108 -8.34 -30.17 -32.90
N THR A 109 -7.99 -28.93 -32.55
CA THR A 109 -6.89 -28.19 -33.15
C THR A 109 -5.64 -28.30 -32.28
N GLN A 110 -4.57 -28.87 -32.82
CA GLN A 110 -3.25 -28.89 -32.19
C GLN A 110 -2.60 -27.49 -32.35
N LEU A 111 -2.25 -26.84 -31.22
CA LEU A 111 -1.63 -25.54 -31.25
C LEU A 111 -0.09 -25.62 -31.23
N PRO A 112 0.63 -24.58 -31.68
CA PRO A 112 2.10 -24.54 -31.70
C PRO A 112 2.77 -24.78 -30.35
N CYS A 113 2.09 -24.49 -29.25
CA CYS A 113 2.55 -24.72 -27.87
C CYS A 113 2.38 -26.16 -27.40
N GLY A 114 1.82 -27.07 -28.24
CA GLY A 114 1.59 -28.46 -27.92
C GLY A 114 0.22 -28.76 -27.29
N HIS A 115 -0.60 -27.79 -26.97
CA HIS A 115 -1.94 -28.02 -26.45
C HIS A 115 -2.92 -28.41 -27.58
N LEU A 116 -3.79 -29.36 -27.28
CA LEU A 116 -4.92 -29.74 -28.13
C LEU A 116 -6.18 -29.03 -27.61
N ILE A 117 -6.83 -28.27 -28.47
CA ILE A 117 -8.11 -27.64 -28.17
C ILE A 117 -9.22 -28.43 -28.82
N PRO A 118 -10.07 -29.12 -28.05
CA PRO A 118 -11.17 -29.92 -28.58
C PRO A 118 -12.15 -29.08 -29.38
N ASP A 119 -12.65 -29.66 -30.50
CA ASP A 119 -13.62 -28.94 -31.33
C ASP A 119 -14.87 -28.53 -30.53
N GLY A 120 -15.33 -27.31 -30.78
CA GLY A 120 -16.52 -26.75 -30.13
C GLY A 120 -16.32 -26.26 -28.71
N THR A 121 -15.09 -26.28 -28.14
CA THR A 121 -14.82 -25.74 -26.79
C THR A 121 -14.43 -24.27 -26.81
N PHE A 122 -13.47 -23.89 -27.64
CA PHE A 122 -12.99 -22.49 -27.74
C PHE A 122 -13.11 -22.00 -29.19
N PRO A 123 -13.67 -20.78 -29.41
CA PRO A 123 -13.69 -20.15 -30.74
C PRO A 123 -12.30 -19.60 -31.08
N LEU A 124 -11.40 -20.45 -31.58
CA LEU A 124 -9.99 -20.11 -31.79
C LEU A 124 -9.76 -18.94 -32.75
N GLU A 125 -10.69 -18.65 -33.63
CA GLU A 125 -10.68 -17.48 -34.51
C GLU A 125 -10.72 -16.15 -33.73
N ARG A 126 -11.20 -16.18 -32.50
CA ARG A 126 -11.24 -15.03 -31.57
C ARG A 126 -10.00 -14.93 -30.69
N TYR A 127 -9.05 -15.84 -30.82
CA TYR A 127 -7.85 -15.86 -29.98
C TYR A 127 -6.61 -15.44 -30.77
N ASN A 128 -5.70 -14.73 -30.09
CA ASN A 128 -4.35 -14.39 -30.58
C ASN A 128 -3.26 -15.29 -29.99
N GLY A 129 -3.63 -16.20 -29.13
CA GLY A 129 -2.73 -17.17 -28.50
C GLY A 129 -3.51 -18.37 -27.97
N CYS A 130 -2.81 -19.31 -27.39
CA CYS A 130 -3.43 -20.51 -26.83
C CYS A 130 -4.37 -20.13 -25.67
N PRO A 131 -5.66 -20.44 -25.71
CA PRO A 131 -6.60 -20.12 -24.64
C PRO A 131 -6.26 -20.86 -23.33
N PHE A 132 -5.44 -21.92 -23.40
CA PHE A 132 -5.08 -22.74 -22.25
C PHE A 132 -3.76 -22.30 -21.57
N CYS A 133 -2.71 -21.99 -22.34
CA CYS A 133 -1.41 -21.58 -21.79
C CYS A 133 -0.99 -20.16 -22.20
N GLY A 134 -1.73 -19.50 -23.09
CA GLY A 134 -1.52 -18.15 -23.58
C GLY A 134 -0.30 -17.92 -24.43
N THR A 135 0.36 -18.99 -24.83
CA THR A 135 1.45 -18.84 -25.77
C THR A 135 0.93 -18.12 -27.01
N PRO A 136 1.46 -16.94 -27.33
CA PRO A 136 1.00 -16.17 -28.49
C PRO A 136 1.18 -16.96 -29.78
N PHE A 137 0.23 -16.85 -30.71
CA PHE A 137 0.40 -17.44 -32.05
C PHE A 137 1.44 -16.68 -32.86
N ARG A 138 1.68 -15.42 -32.54
CA ARG A 138 2.71 -14.58 -33.17
C ARG A 138 3.41 -13.73 -32.11
N THR A 139 4.70 -13.46 -32.29
CA THR A 139 5.48 -12.49 -31.48
C THR A 139 5.62 -11.21 -32.26
N VAL A 140 5.36 -10.08 -31.61
CA VAL A 140 5.49 -8.73 -32.22
C VAL A 140 6.47 -7.90 -31.43
N ASN A 141 7.36 -7.21 -32.12
CA ASN A 141 8.24 -6.21 -31.55
C ASN A 141 7.56 -4.85 -31.61
N TYR A 142 7.26 -4.27 -30.46
CA TYR A 142 6.63 -2.95 -30.37
C TYR A 142 7.70 -1.85 -30.42
N VAL A 143 7.44 -0.84 -31.28
CA VAL A 143 8.26 0.37 -31.36
C VAL A 143 7.47 1.49 -30.72
N TYR A 144 7.98 2.02 -29.60
CA TYR A 144 7.38 3.15 -28.91
C TYR A 144 7.86 4.45 -29.51
N LYS A 145 6.96 5.44 -29.59
CA LYS A 145 7.25 6.74 -30.24
C LYS A 145 7.43 7.90 -29.27
N GLY A 146 7.23 7.68 -27.96
CA GLY A 146 7.36 8.72 -26.94
C GLY A 146 6.36 9.86 -27.15
N GLN A 147 5.10 9.55 -27.41
CA GLN A 147 4.03 10.51 -27.70
C GLN A 147 3.47 11.22 -26.46
N GLY A 148 3.91 10.86 -25.27
CA GLY A 148 3.49 11.54 -24.04
C GLY A 148 3.84 13.03 -24.05
N SER A 149 2.92 13.87 -23.58
CA SER A 149 3.02 15.33 -23.63
C SER A 149 4.02 15.91 -22.65
N LYS A 150 4.30 15.20 -21.54
CA LYS A 150 5.19 15.65 -20.47
C LYS A 150 6.26 14.63 -20.17
N LEU A 151 7.51 15.06 -20.23
CA LEU A 151 8.65 14.27 -19.82
C LEU A 151 8.93 14.52 -18.33
N LYS A 152 9.08 13.43 -17.59
CA LYS A 152 9.50 13.46 -16.17
C LYS A 152 11.02 13.56 -16.12
N GLU A 153 11.55 14.57 -15.46
CA GLU A 153 12.99 14.73 -15.32
C GLU A 153 13.55 13.77 -14.26
N LEU A 154 14.54 12.98 -14.65
CA LEU A 154 15.30 12.11 -13.75
C LEU A 154 16.55 12.86 -13.27
N ARG A 155 16.79 12.83 -11.95
CA ARG A 155 17.94 13.42 -11.29
C ARG A 155 19.00 12.37 -11.00
N LEU A 156 20.23 12.80 -10.77
CA LEU A 156 21.30 11.92 -10.31
C LEU A 156 21.06 11.57 -8.82
N MET A 157 21.16 10.28 -8.50
CA MET A 157 21.18 9.76 -7.14
C MET A 157 22.48 8.98 -6.93
N ARG A 158 23.27 9.40 -5.95
CA ARG A 158 24.57 8.84 -5.63
C ARG A 158 24.49 7.88 -4.44
N ARG A 159 25.59 7.21 -4.12
CA ARG A 159 25.70 6.34 -2.97
C ARG A 159 25.37 7.05 -1.65
N ALA A 160 25.78 8.30 -1.48
CA ALA A 160 25.49 9.10 -0.30
C ALA A 160 23.98 9.32 -0.12
N ASP A 161 23.24 9.58 -1.22
CA ASP A 161 21.81 9.77 -1.21
C ASP A 161 21.09 8.46 -0.83
N MET A 162 21.54 7.32 -1.35
CA MET A 162 21.02 6.00 -0.99
C MET A 162 21.29 5.65 0.48
N GLN A 163 22.47 6.02 1.00
CA GLN A 163 22.80 5.84 2.41
C GLN A 163 21.92 6.73 3.30
N HIS A 164 21.72 7.97 2.90
CA HIS A 164 20.79 8.90 3.58
C HIS A 164 19.35 8.36 3.58
N LEU A 165 18.87 7.86 2.44
CA LEU A 165 17.55 7.25 2.33
C LEU A 165 17.40 6.04 3.26
N LEU A 166 18.42 5.15 3.30
CA LEU A 166 18.43 4.02 4.23
C LEU A 166 18.29 4.49 5.68
N GLU A 167 19.07 5.48 6.10
CA GLU A 167 19.03 6.03 7.45
C GLU A 167 17.68 6.65 7.77
N THR A 168 17.12 7.42 6.83
CA THR A 168 15.79 8.04 6.97
C THR A 168 14.69 7.01 7.15
N LEU A 169 14.71 5.93 6.35
CA LEU A 169 13.75 4.83 6.48
C LEU A 169 13.87 4.10 7.82
N LEU A 170 15.10 3.89 8.30
CA LEU A 170 15.36 3.23 9.59
C LEU A 170 14.92 4.09 10.78
N THR A 171 15.04 5.40 10.69
CA THR A 171 14.71 6.35 11.77
C THR A 171 13.28 6.86 11.72
N SER A 172 12.50 6.45 10.71
CA SER A 172 11.12 6.92 10.53
C SER A 172 10.30 6.83 11.81
N THR A 173 9.63 7.94 12.17
CA THR A 173 8.74 8.06 13.34
C THR A 173 7.36 7.46 13.07
N THR A 174 7.05 7.14 11.80
CA THR A 174 5.81 6.48 11.38
C THR A 174 6.08 5.09 10.77
N PRO A 175 5.10 4.19 10.77
CA PRO A 175 5.23 2.92 10.06
C PRO A 175 5.43 3.15 8.56
N LEU A 176 6.41 2.47 7.99
CA LEU A 176 6.70 2.51 6.57
C LEU A 176 5.56 1.89 5.75
N ASP A 177 5.24 2.47 4.62
CA ASP A 177 4.32 1.92 3.63
C ASP A 177 4.96 0.77 2.81
N ALA A 178 4.21 0.17 1.89
CA ALA A 178 4.71 -0.95 1.10
C ALA A 178 5.89 -0.56 0.19
N THR A 179 5.87 0.63 -0.40
CA THR A 179 6.95 1.16 -1.24
C THR A 179 8.23 1.37 -0.43
N GLN A 180 8.09 2.00 0.74
CA GLN A 180 9.21 2.24 1.65
C GLN A 180 9.80 0.95 2.22
N LEU A 181 8.94 -0.03 2.58
CA LEU A 181 9.40 -1.34 3.05
C LEU A 181 10.12 -2.13 1.95
N ASP A 182 9.65 -2.04 0.71
CA ASP A 182 10.32 -2.66 -0.43
C ASP A 182 11.66 -1.98 -0.71
N SER A 183 11.70 -0.64 -0.69
CA SER A 183 12.94 0.14 -0.78
C SER A 183 13.93 -0.24 0.32
N LEU A 184 13.49 -0.31 1.56
CA LEU A 184 14.32 -0.70 2.69
C LEU A 184 14.93 -2.10 2.51
N ARG A 185 14.15 -3.08 2.03
CA ARG A 185 14.66 -4.44 1.75
C ARG A 185 15.73 -4.44 0.66
N LEU A 186 15.53 -3.66 -0.41
CA LEU A 186 16.50 -3.52 -1.50
C LEU A 186 17.79 -2.83 -1.02
N LEU A 187 17.67 -1.77 -0.22
CA LEU A 187 18.82 -1.03 0.32
C LEU A 187 19.64 -1.88 1.29
N ILE A 188 19.00 -2.63 2.20
CA ILE A 188 19.71 -3.50 3.16
C ILE A 188 20.46 -4.65 2.48
N LYS A 189 19.96 -5.13 1.33
CA LYS A 189 20.63 -6.18 0.56
C LYS A 189 21.87 -5.70 -0.19
N ASN A 190 22.04 -4.40 -0.35
CA ASN A 190 23.20 -3.83 -1.01
C ASN A 190 24.38 -3.81 -0.03
N GLU A 191 25.46 -4.53 -0.37
CA GLU A 191 26.66 -4.69 0.49
C GLU A 191 27.45 -3.39 0.66
N GLU A 192 27.25 -2.41 -0.19
CA GLU A 192 27.93 -1.11 -0.14
C GLU A 192 27.30 -0.15 0.88
N LEU A 193 26.04 -0.37 1.25
CA LEU A 193 25.32 0.42 2.24
C LEU A 193 25.42 -0.23 3.62
N ARG A 194 25.47 0.58 4.66
CA ARG A 194 25.68 0.08 6.03
C ARG A 194 24.65 0.66 7.00
N ILE A 195 24.08 -0.21 7.80
CA ILE A 195 23.34 0.21 8.99
C ILE A 195 24.35 0.67 10.03
N LYS A 196 24.25 1.93 10.46
CA LYS A 196 25.13 2.47 11.51
C LYS A 196 24.99 1.67 12.80
N ASN A 197 26.11 1.39 13.46
CA ASN A 197 26.12 0.68 14.74
C ASN A 197 25.31 1.47 15.79
N GLY A 198 24.45 0.76 16.52
CA GLY A 198 23.61 1.35 17.57
C GLY A 198 22.31 2.00 17.06
N LEU A 199 22.07 2.05 15.75
CA LEU A 199 20.82 2.54 15.21
C LEU A 199 19.73 1.48 15.39
N VAL A 200 18.74 1.78 16.24
CA VAL A 200 17.59 0.91 16.50
C VAL A 200 16.34 1.57 15.91
N PRO A 201 15.70 0.95 14.91
CA PRO A 201 14.47 1.49 14.34
C PRO A 201 13.37 1.66 15.40
N GLN A 202 12.72 2.81 15.43
CA GLN A 202 11.65 3.08 16.40
C GLN A 202 10.42 2.24 16.13
N MET A 203 10.09 2.03 14.85
CA MET A 203 8.93 1.25 14.46
C MET A 203 9.20 -0.25 14.53
N ARG A 204 8.35 -0.97 15.26
CA ARG A 204 8.47 -2.43 15.45
C ARG A 204 8.43 -3.20 14.14
N GLU A 205 7.67 -2.72 13.18
CA GLU A 205 7.58 -3.31 11.85
C GLU A 205 8.89 -3.15 11.06
N THR A 206 9.48 -1.98 11.10
CA THR A 206 10.80 -1.71 10.48
C THR A 206 11.87 -2.58 11.12
N ARG A 207 11.85 -2.74 12.46
CA ARG A 207 12.76 -3.67 13.16
C ARG A 207 12.69 -5.09 12.62
N MET A 208 11.50 -5.58 12.26
CA MET A 208 11.34 -6.96 11.72
C MET A 208 12.05 -7.16 10.39
N VAL A 209 12.08 -6.15 9.54
CA VAL A 209 12.83 -6.18 8.28
C VAL A 209 14.33 -6.21 8.54
N VAL A 210 14.81 -5.41 9.49
CA VAL A 210 16.24 -5.40 9.91
C VAL A 210 16.61 -6.74 10.55
N VAL A 211 15.77 -7.26 11.46
CA VAL A 211 15.97 -8.58 12.09
C VAL A 211 16.08 -9.68 11.04
N ASP A 212 15.25 -9.63 9.99
CA ASP A 212 15.31 -10.61 8.92
C ASP A 212 16.67 -10.63 8.22
N ALA A 213 17.16 -9.45 7.84
CA ALA A 213 18.45 -9.31 7.20
C ALA A 213 19.60 -9.76 8.12
N LEU A 214 19.56 -9.40 9.42
CA LEU A 214 20.58 -9.81 10.39
C LEU A 214 20.57 -11.32 10.64
N VAL A 215 19.39 -11.95 10.67
CA VAL A 215 19.25 -13.41 10.78
C VAL A 215 19.85 -14.12 9.57
N GLU A 216 19.63 -13.61 8.37
CA GLU A 216 20.22 -14.15 7.14
C GLU A 216 21.75 -14.02 7.13
N GLN A 217 22.28 -12.97 7.72
CA GLN A 217 23.72 -12.74 7.90
C GLN A 217 24.32 -13.48 9.11
N GLY A 218 23.52 -14.19 9.92
CA GLY A 218 24.00 -14.91 11.10
C GLY A 218 24.40 -14.04 12.30
N ARG A 219 23.97 -12.77 12.36
CA ARG A 219 24.31 -11.77 13.38
C ARG A 219 23.39 -11.87 14.61
N ASP A 220 23.30 -13.03 15.23
CA ASP A 220 22.33 -13.35 16.30
C ASP A 220 22.39 -12.42 17.54
N ARG A 221 23.59 -11.90 17.90
CA ARG A 221 23.72 -10.97 19.04
C ARG A 221 23.00 -9.65 18.79
N GLU A 222 23.06 -9.14 17.57
CA GLU A 222 22.39 -7.90 17.19
C GLU A 222 20.88 -8.10 17.05
N VAL A 223 20.47 -9.27 16.57
CA VAL A 223 19.05 -9.65 16.55
C VAL A 223 18.45 -9.61 17.97
N GLN A 224 19.16 -10.12 18.97
CA GLN A 224 18.69 -10.14 20.36
C GLN A 224 18.42 -8.73 20.89
N SER A 225 19.27 -7.75 20.57
CA SER A 225 19.13 -6.37 21.04
C SER A 225 17.92 -5.62 20.41
N LEU A 226 17.33 -6.18 19.34
CA LEU A 226 16.17 -5.60 18.67
C LEU A 226 14.83 -6.14 19.20
N PHE A 227 14.84 -7.13 20.10
CA PHE A 227 13.64 -7.66 20.73
C PHE A 227 13.47 -7.12 22.15
N ASP A 228 12.42 -6.32 22.36
CA ASP A 228 12.06 -5.79 23.67
C ASP A 228 11.03 -6.67 24.37
N THR A 229 10.13 -7.31 23.60
CA THR A 229 8.97 -8.05 24.10
C THR A 229 8.78 -9.40 23.42
N PRO A 230 8.09 -10.37 24.05
CA PRO A 230 7.69 -11.60 23.38
C PRO A 230 6.88 -11.35 22.11
N THR A 231 6.06 -10.31 22.10
CA THR A 231 5.24 -9.94 20.93
C THR A 231 6.09 -9.55 19.73
N ASP A 232 7.30 -9.00 19.92
CA ASP A 232 8.23 -8.69 18.82
C ASP A 232 8.75 -9.98 18.17
N ILE A 233 9.11 -10.97 19.00
CA ILE A 233 9.53 -12.30 18.51
C ILE A 233 8.41 -12.99 17.76
N LEU A 234 7.17 -12.96 18.30
CA LEU A 234 6.00 -13.55 17.62
C LEU A 234 5.74 -12.85 16.27
N ARG A 235 5.87 -11.51 16.22
CA ARG A 235 5.74 -10.73 15.00
C ARG A 235 6.75 -11.15 13.94
N PHE A 236 8.00 -11.31 14.33
CA PHE A 236 9.05 -11.77 13.43
C PHE A 236 8.77 -13.19 12.89
N LEU A 237 8.40 -14.13 13.76
CA LEU A 237 8.05 -15.49 13.36
C LEU A 237 6.85 -15.53 12.41
N TRP A 238 5.85 -14.67 12.64
CA TRP A 238 4.69 -14.53 11.76
C TRP A 238 5.09 -13.92 10.41
N TYR A 239 5.91 -12.87 10.44
CA TYR A 239 6.44 -12.25 9.24
C TYR A 239 7.21 -13.25 8.35
N LYS A 240 8.11 -14.04 8.92
CA LYS A 240 8.85 -15.08 8.16
C LYS A 240 7.94 -16.15 7.53
N LYS A 241 6.75 -16.36 8.07
CA LYS A 241 5.80 -17.37 7.56
C LYS A 241 4.76 -16.81 6.58
N THR A 242 4.48 -15.53 6.62
CA THR A 242 3.34 -14.93 5.92
C THR A 242 3.67 -13.67 5.13
N GLY A 243 4.85 -13.09 5.28
CA GLY A 243 5.19 -11.76 4.78
C GLY A 243 4.49 -10.61 5.53
N GLN A 244 3.59 -10.92 6.49
CA GLN A 244 2.83 -9.91 7.23
C GLN A 244 3.61 -9.40 8.44
N LEU A 245 3.89 -8.09 8.46
CA LEU A 245 4.60 -7.43 9.56
C LEU A 245 3.71 -7.24 10.81
N GLN A 246 2.42 -7.47 10.71
CA GLN A 246 1.47 -7.27 11.80
C GLN A 246 0.81 -8.57 12.22
N LEU A 247 0.57 -8.69 13.54
CA LEU A 247 -0.13 -9.83 14.14
C LEU A 247 -1.64 -9.65 14.02
N ILE A 248 -2.15 -9.81 12.83
CA ILE A 248 -3.54 -9.57 12.46
C ILE A 248 -4.22 -10.86 12.01
N GLU A 249 -5.54 -10.82 11.92
CA GLU A 249 -6.29 -11.92 11.30
C GLU A 249 -6.04 -11.97 9.79
N PRO A 250 -5.97 -13.18 9.22
CA PRO A 250 -6.17 -14.47 9.89
C PRO A 250 -4.96 -14.91 10.72
N ARG A 251 -5.22 -15.55 11.87
CA ARG A 251 -4.18 -15.92 12.87
C ARG A 251 -3.55 -17.29 12.65
N THR A 252 -3.92 -18.01 11.64
CA THR A 252 -3.36 -19.32 11.28
C THR A 252 -2.86 -19.31 9.85
N LEU A 253 -1.82 -20.08 9.55
CA LEU A 253 -1.29 -20.19 8.19
C LEU A 253 -2.32 -20.68 7.19
N ILE A 254 -3.17 -21.64 7.59
CA ILE A 254 -4.26 -22.15 6.76
C ILE A 254 -5.28 -21.06 6.45
N ALA A 255 -5.73 -20.31 7.46
CA ALA A 255 -6.69 -19.24 7.25
C ALA A 255 -6.10 -18.09 6.41
N HIS A 256 -4.80 -17.81 6.57
CA HIS A 256 -4.07 -16.84 5.76
C HIS A 256 -4.02 -17.29 4.28
N ALA A 257 -3.61 -18.53 4.02
CA ALA A 257 -3.56 -19.09 2.67
C ALA A 257 -4.95 -19.13 2.01
N ARG A 258 -6.00 -19.50 2.76
CA ARG A 258 -7.38 -19.45 2.28
C ARG A 258 -7.84 -18.05 1.89
N ARG A 259 -7.42 -17.04 2.64
CA ARG A 259 -7.79 -15.67 2.33
C ARG A 259 -7.07 -15.16 1.08
N LEU A 260 -5.80 -15.52 0.90
CA LEU A 260 -5.03 -15.16 -0.30
C LEU A 260 -5.53 -15.87 -1.55
N ASN A 261 -5.88 -17.15 -1.43
CA ASN A 261 -6.13 -18.04 -2.57
C ASN A 261 -7.45 -18.82 -2.39
N ARG A 262 -8.56 -18.10 -2.25
CA ARG A 262 -9.87 -18.71 -1.95
C ARG A 262 -10.33 -19.72 -3.01
N HIS A 263 -10.10 -19.41 -4.28
CA HIS A 263 -10.46 -20.25 -5.43
C HIS A 263 -9.68 -21.59 -5.45
N LEU A 264 -8.35 -21.56 -5.17
CA LEU A 264 -7.56 -22.78 -5.06
C LEU A 264 -8.08 -23.70 -3.95
N TRP A 265 -8.56 -23.10 -2.84
CA TRP A 265 -9.14 -23.88 -1.74
C TRP A 265 -10.49 -24.50 -2.09
N ALA A 266 -11.28 -23.92 -2.98
CA ALA A 266 -12.51 -24.55 -3.45
C ALA A 266 -12.22 -25.87 -4.19
N VAL A 267 -11.17 -25.93 -5.01
CA VAL A 267 -10.71 -27.15 -5.68
C VAL A 267 -10.11 -28.14 -4.68
N VAL A 268 -9.27 -27.66 -3.76
CA VAL A 268 -8.60 -28.47 -2.74
C VAL A 268 -9.61 -29.08 -1.74
N ASP A 269 -10.65 -28.35 -1.35
CA ASP A 269 -11.69 -28.85 -0.43
C ASP A 269 -12.58 -29.92 -1.09
N GLN A 270 -12.64 -29.99 -2.43
CA GLN A 270 -13.29 -31.05 -3.18
C GLN A 270 -12.44 -32.34 -3.30
N SER A 271 -11.11 -32.22 -3.18
CA SER A 271 -10.17 -33.33 -3.24
C SER A 271 -9.55 -33.57 -1.86
N GLN A 272 -9.97 -34.67 -1.19
CA GLN A 272 -9.48 -34.99 0.16
C GLN A 272 -7.94 -35.14 0.20
N ALA A 273 -7.34 -35.82 -0.80
CA ALA A 273 -5.89 -36.06 -0.84
C ALA A 273 -5.08 -34.75 -1.07
N ALA A 274 -5.53 -33.88 -1.97
CA ALA A 274 -4.92 -32.59 -2.22
C ALA A 274 -5.06 -31.67 -0.99
N GLY A 275 -6.22 -31.68 -0.36
CA GLY A 275 -6.49 -30.94 0.88
C GLY A 275 -5.59 -31.33 2.05
N GLU A 276 -5.36 -32.63 2.25
CA GLU A 276 -4.46 -33.13 3.30
C GLU A 276 -3.00 -32.74 3.03
N THR A 277 -2.53 -32.85 1.79
CA THR A 277 -1.18 -32.47 1.41
C THR A 277 -0.95 -30.97 1.62
N MET A 278 -1.87 -30.13 1.18
CA MET A 278 -1.77 -28.68 1.35
C MET A 278 -1.82 -28.28 2.82
N ARG A 279 -2.73 -28.85 3.62
CA ARG A 279 -2.80 -28.63 5.06
C ARG A 279 -1.52 -29.08 5.78
N LYS A 280 -0.90 -30.19 5.32
CA LYS A 280 0.37 -30.68 5.86
C LYS A 280 1.52 -29.70 5.59
N ASN A 281 1.55 -29.09 4.41
CA ASN A 281 2.56 -28.11 4.02
C ASN A 281 2.41 -26.78 4.77
N LEU A 282 1.19 -26.42 5.16
CA LEU A 282 0.90 -25.20 5.93
C LEU A 282 1.03 -25.37 7.45
N LYS A 283 1.46 -26.54 7.96
CA LYS A 283 1.75 -26.70 9.38
C LYS A 283 2.98 -25.87 9.80
N LEU A 284 2.89 -25.25 10.96
CA LEU A 284 4.05 -24.64 11.59
C LEU A 284 5.07 -25.75 11.94
N LYS A 285 6.24 -25.68 11.29
CA LYS A 285 7.35 -26.59 11.57
C LYS A 285 8.63 -25.77 11.63
N TYR A 286 9.47 -26.11 12.62
CA TYR A 286 10.79 -25.51 12.81
C TYR A 286 11.84 -26.60 13.01
N ASN A 287 13.02 -26.40 12.46
CA ASN A 287 14.17 -27.26 12.75
C ASN A 287 14.78 -26.94 14.14
N ARG A 288 15.65 -27.80 14.63
CA ARG A 288 16.25 -27.65 15.96
C ARG A 288 17.06 -26.36 16.13
N SER A 289 17.70 -25.87 15.08
CA SER A 289 18.44 -24.60 15.10
C SER A 289 17.50 -23.44 15.40
N TRP A 290 16.40 -23.32 14.69
CA TRP A 290 15.37 -22.32 14.95
C TRP A 290 14.75 -22.44 16.34
N CYS A 291 14.46 -23.67 16.78
CA CYS A 291 13.90 -23.89 18.13
C CYS A 291 14.83 -23.36 19.22
N ARG A 292 16.15 -23.67 19.11
CA ARG A 292 17.17 -23.20 20.05
C ARG A 292 17.31 -21.68 20.01
N ARG A 293 17.36 -21.09 18.81
CA ARG A 293 17.49 -19.65 18.60
C ARG A 293 16.33 -18.89 19.26
N VAL A 294 15.10 -19.27 18.99
CA VAL A 294 13.92 -18.61 19.56
C VAL A 294 13.81 -18.84 21.07
N ALA A 295 14.15 -20.03 21.57
CA ALA A 295 14.23 -20.28 23.01
C ALA A 295 15.25 -19.34 23.68
N GLY A 296 16.42 -19.13 23.05
CA GLY A 296 17.42 -18.17 23.51
C GLY A 296 16.91 -16.74 23.50
N TRP A 297 16.25 -16.32 22.44
CA TRP A 297 15.66 -14.96 22.36
C TRP A 297 14.67 -14.70 23.48
N LEU A 298 13.74 -15.63 23.74
CA LEU A 298 12.75 -15.51 24.83
C LEU A 298 13.41 -15.53 26.21
N ASN A 299 14.43 -16.37 26.38
CA ASN A 299 15.15 -16.48 27.65
C ASN A 299 15.95 -15.21 28.00
N ASN A 300 16.45 -14.52 26.99
CA ASN A 300 17.31 -13.33 27.17
C ASN A 300 16.56 -12.00 26.96
N LEU A 301 15.22 -12.01 27.03
CA LEU A 301 14.45 -10.78 27.01
C LEU A 301 14.75 -9.91 28.24
N PRO A 302 14.81 -8.56 28.07
CA PRO A 302 15.04 -7.65 29.20
C PRO A 302 13.81 -7.52 30.14
N MET A 303 12.68 -8.10 29.74
CA MET A 303 11.39 -7.98 30.41
C MET A 303 11.20 -9.11 31.40
N GLU A 304 10.74 -8.83 32.63
CA GLU A 304 10.42 -9.85 33.63
C GLU A 304 9.43 -10.90 33.11
N PRO A 305 9.52 -12.18 33.56
CA PRO A 305 8.67 -13.27 33.11
C PRO A 305 7.16 -12.99 33.25
N ARG A 306 6.74 -12.35 34.34
CA ARG A 306 5.34 -12.00 34.57
C ARG A 306 4.83 -10.96 33.55
N VAL A 307 5.64 -9.92 33.30
CA VAL A 307 5.29 -8.87 32.33
C VAL A 307 5.30 -9.44 30.90
N SER A 308 6.23 -10.35 30.62
CA SER A 308 6.30 -11.10 29.37
C SER A 308 5.05 -11.97 29.15
N ALA A 309 4.58 -12.67 30.18
CA ALA A 309 3.36 -13.48 30.12
C ALA A 309 2.12 -12.60 29.90
N GLU A 310 2.07 -11.41 30.50
CA GLU A 310 1.00 -10.42 30.24
C GLU A 310 1.03 -9.92 28.77
N ASP A 311 2.21 -9.64 28.21
CA ASP A 311 2.39 -9.25 26.80
C ASP A 311 1.93 -10.35 25.82
N MET A 312 2.15 -11.61 26.17
CA MET A 312 1.72 -12.77 25.37
C MET A 312 0.20 -13.00 25.36
N ASN A 313 -0.49 -12.60 26.42
CA ASN A 313 -1.90 -12.96 26.67
C ASN A 313 -2.87 -12.49 25.57
N PRO A 314 -2.81 -11.27 25.00
CA PRO A 314 -3.69 -10.84 23.93
C PRO A 314 -3.60 -11.70 22.65
N LYS A 315 -2.49 -12.41 22.48
CA LYS A 315 -2.23 -13.32 21.34
C LYS A 315 -2.07 -14.78 21.78
N ARG A 316 -2.66 -15.13 22.91
CA ARG A 316 -2.52 -16.46 23.55
C ARG A 316 -2.69 -17.62 22.58
N GLY A 317 -3.71 -17.60 21.72
CA GLY A 317 -3.95 -18.68 20.76
C GLY A 317 -2.85 -18.83 19.70
N MET A 318 -2.19 -17.74 19.30
CA MET A 318 -1.01 -17.82 18.43
C MET A 318 0.17 -18.38 19.21
N TRP A 319 0.45 -17.85 20.39
CA TRP A 319 1.56 -18.30 21.22
C TRP A 319 1.51 -19.79 21.52
N VAL A 320 0.35 -20.34 21.90
CA VAL A 320 0.21 -21.78 22.13
C VAL A 320 0.66 -22.60 20.91
N ARG A 321 0.28 -22.19 19.68
CA ARG A 321 0.72 -22.87 18.47
C ARG A 321 2.23 -22.75 18.22
N PHE A 322 2.80 -21.55 18.41
CA PHE A 322 4.23 -21.34 18.24
C PHE A 322 5.06 -22.05 19.31
N ILE A 323 4.65 -22.03 20.57
CA ILE A 323 5.31 -22.75 21.67
C ILE A 323 5.40 -24.25 21.34
N HIS A 324 4.31 -24.86 20.86
CA HIS A 324 4.32 -26.26 20.44
C HIS A 324 5.20 -26.51 19.22
N ALA A 325 5.09 -25.69 18.19
CA ALA A 325 5.87 -25.85 16.96
C ALA A 325 7.39 -25.68 17.18
N LEU A 326 7.77 -24.81 18.10
CA LEU A 326 9.16 -24.51 18.50
C LEU A 326 9.67 -25.39 19.64
N ARG A 327 8.80 -26.26 20.19
CA ARG A 327 9.14 -27.15 21.32
C ARG A 327 9.72 -26.42 22.53
N LEU A 328 9.23 -25.21 22.81
CA LEU A 328 9.79 -24.35 23.86
C LEU A 328 9.75 -25.01 25.24
N GLY A 329 8.76 -25.86 25.54
CA GLY A 329 8.68 -26.64 26.78
C GLY A 329 9.79 -27.67 26.95
N GLU A 330 10.45 -28.12 25.88
CA GLU A 330 11.65 -28.97 25.97
C GLU A 330 12.90 -28.16 26.36
N TYR A 331 13.01 -26.94 25.80
CA TYR A 331 14.13 -26.05 26.11
C TYR A 331 14.02 -25.45 27.51
N SER A 332 12.84 -25.05 27.94
CA SER A 332 12.61 -24.47 29.26
C SER A 332 13.01 -25.37 30.45
N ARG A 333 13.16 -26.67 30.21
CA ARG A 333 13.62 -27.64 31.23
C ARG A 333 15.12 -27.83 31.27
N LYS A 334 15.87 -27.16 30.38
CA LYS A 334 17.32 -27.27 30.29
C LYS A 334 18.00 -26.21 31.16
N PRO A 335 19.17 -26.52 31.76
CA PRO A 335 19.99 -25.51 32.43
C PRO A 335 20.29 -24.32 31.50
N GLY A 336 20.22 -23.10 32.02
CA GLY A 336 20.45 -21.86 31.28
C GLY A 336 19.20 -21.28 30.61
N TYR A 337 18.00 -21.86 30.85
CA TYR A 337 16.74 -21.38 30.36
C TYR A 337 15.73 -21.07 31.49
N GLU A 338 16.22 -20.60 32.62
CA GLU A 338 15.44 -20.37 33.84
C GLU A 338 14.34 -19.30 33.60
N HIS A 339 14.69 -18.22 32.91
CA HIS A 339 13.72 -17.16 32.56
C HIS A 339 12.60 -17.70 31.66
N LEU A 340 12.93 -18.49 30.64
CA LEU A 340 11.95 -19.13 29.77
C LEU A 340 11.08 -20.12 30.54
N HIS A 341 11.65 -20.84 31.52
CA HIS A 341 10.92 -21.77 32.37
C HIS A 341 9.85 -21.04 33.16
N GLU A 342 10.24 -20.00 33.90
CA GLU A 342 9.33 -19.18 34.70
C GLU A 342 8.25 -18.51 33.83
N LEU A 343 8.65 -17.95 32.67
CA LEU A 343 7.72 -17.37 31.71
C LEU A 343 6.61 -18.35 31.28
N LEU A 344 6.99 -19.58 30.89
CA LEU A 344 6.01 -20.57 30.44
C LEU A 344 5.18 -21.09 31.60
N ASP A 345 5.73 -21.19 32.79
CA ASP A 345 5.00 -21.59 33.99
C ASP A 345 3.91 -20.57 34.34
N ILE A 346 4.23 -19.29 34.37
CA ILE A 346 3.28 -18.21 34.57
C ILE A 346 2.23 -18.19 33.44
N PHE A 347 2.65 -18.29 32.20
CA PHE A 347 1.76 -18.25 31.03
C PHE A 347 0.70 -19.35 31.05
N TYR A 348 1.04 -20.58 31.51
CA TYR A 348 0.13 -21.71 31.48
C TYR A 348 -0.63 -21.94 32.79
N LYS A 349 -0.01 -21.72 33.95
CA LYS A 349 -0.53 -22.17 35.22
C LYS A 349 -1.07 -21.06 36.12
N HIS A 350 -0.59 -19.81 35.93
CA HIS A 350 -0.95 -18.74 36.85
C HIS A 350 -2.14 -17.92 36.34
N ASN A 351 -3.10 -17.66 37.21
CA ASN A 351 -4.14 -16.68 37.03
C ASN A 351 -3.67 -15.36 37.65
N PHE A 352 -3.62 -14.28 36.85
CA PHE A 352 -3.30 -12.97 37.36
C PHE A 352 -4.19 -11.92 36.69
N ALA A 353 -4.51 -10.87 37.44
CA ALA A 353 -5.24 -9.74 36.91
C ALA A 353 -4.31 -8.89 36.01
N THR A 354 -4.60 -8.85 34.73
CA THR A 354 -3.86 -8.00 33.78
C THR A 354 -4.12 -6.52 34.06
N TRP A 355 -3.17 -5.67 33.68
CA TRP A 355 -3.34 -4.23 33.75
C TRP A 355 -4.60 -3.77 32.97
N GLN A 356 -4.84 -4.33 31.77
CA GLN A 356 -6.03 -4.05 30.97
C GLN A 356 -7.32 -4.50 31.68
N GLY A 357 -7.31 -5.65 32.36
CA GLY A 357 -8.44 -6.13 33.14
C GLY A 357 -8.79 -5.19 34.28
N LYS A 358 -7.79 -4.67 34.99
CA LYS A 358 -7.95 -3.69 36.07
C LYS A 358 -8.49 -2.35 35.54
N LEU A 359 -8.00 -1.91 34.37
CA LEU A 359 -8.50 -0.71 33.71
C LEU A 359 -9.96 -0.87 33.29
N ASN A 360 -10.30 -1.97 32.65
CA ASN A 360 -11.68 -2.26 32.24
C ASN A 360 -12.63 -2.32 33.45
N GLU A 361 -12.17 -2.88 34.56
CA GLU A 361 -12.93 -2.87 35.84
C GLU A 361 -13.22 -1.45 36.33
N ALA A 362 -12.21 -0.54 36.24
CA ALA A 362 -12.38 0.86 36.61
C ALA A 362 -13.42 1.58 35.70
N PHE A 363 -13.38 1.30 34.39
CA PHE A 363 -14.39 1.82 33.45
C PHE A 363 -15.81 1.32 33.79
N VAL A 364 -15.96 0.01 34.04
CA VAL A 364 -17.27 -0.59 34.37
C VAL A 364 -17.82 -0.05 35.66
N LYS A 365 -16.97 0.21 36.66
CA LYS A 365 -17.35 0.77 37.96
C LYS A 365 -17.54 2.30 37.94
N GLY A 366 -17.24 2.98 36.85
CA GLY A 366 -17.27 4.44 36.77
C GLY A 366 -16.21 5.12 37.65
N ASP A 367 -15.15 4.39 38.04
CA ASP A 367 -14.06 4.93 38.86
C ASP A 367 -13.06 5.70 37.96
N GLY A 368 -13.44 6.95 37.64
CA GLY A 368 -12.69 7.81 36.72
C GLY A 368 -11.30 8.13 37.26
N GLN A 369 -11.15 8.39 38.54
CA GLN A 369 -9.85 8.75 39.12
C GLN A 369 -8.85 7.59 39.00
N ARG A 370 -9.28 6.38 39.31
CA ARG A 370 -8.45 5.17 39.16
C ARG A 370 -8.13 4.89 37.70
N ALA A 371 -9.11 5.00 36.79
CA ALA A 371 -8.91 4.78 35.37
C ALA A 371 -7.89 5.78 34.80
N VAL A 372 -8.03 7.08 35.08
CA VAL A 372 -7.14 8.14 34.62
C VAL A 372 -5.73 7.96 35.18
N ASN A 373 -5.58 7.67 36.48
CA ASN A 373 -4.29 7.42 37.11
C ASN A 373 -3.55 6.22 36.49
N MET A 374 -4.29 5.20 36.08
CA MET A 374 -3.72 4.06 35.34
C MET A 374 -3.32 4.44 33.91
N LEU A 375 -4.14 5.22 33.21
CA LEU A 375 -3.91 5.62 31.84
C LEU A 375 -2.69 6.56 31.70
N VAL A 376 -2.50 7.48 32.64
CA VAL A 376 -1.31 8.40 32.71
C VAL A 376 0.00 7.61 32.71
N GLN A 377 0.04 6.41 33.29
CA GLN A 377 1.22 5.56 33.31
C GLN A 377 1.55 4.95 31.93
N ARG A 378 0.60 4.96 30.98
CA ARG A 378 0.74 4.41 29.62
C ARG A 378 0.25 5.43 28.57
N PRO A 379 1.04 6.49 28.29
CA PRO A 379 0.64 7.63 27.45
C PRO A 379 0.06 7.22 26.09
N GLY A 380 0.70 6.28 25.39
CA GLY A 380 0.21 5.80 24.09
C GLY A 380 -1.11 5.04 24.17
N LEU A 381 -1.44 4.42 25.29
CA LEU A 381 -2.72 3.77 25.49
C LEU A 381 -3.80 4.78 25.91
N PHE A 382 -3.42 5.77 26.72
CA PHE A 382 -4.32 6.87 27.08
C PHE A 382 -4.75 7.62 25.80
N ALA A 383 -3.81 7.98 24.92
CA ALA A 383 -4.13 8.59 23.64
C ALA A 383 -5.18 7.77 22.85
N ARG A 384 -5.02 6.45 22.73
CA ARG A 384 -5.96 5.59 22.00
C ARG A 384 -7.33 5.46 22.66
N SER A 385 -7.45 5.71 23.96
CA SER A 385 -8.70 5.64 24.70
C SER A 385 -9.26 7.03 25.09
N LEU A 386 -8.60 8.10 24.66
CA LEU A 386 -8.93 9.47 25.08
C LEU A 386 -10.40 9.82 24.84
N PHE A 387 -10.92 9.62 23.65
CA PHE A 387 -12.31 9.93 23.29
C PHE A 387 -13.32 9.18 24.19
N ALA A 388 -13.08 7.87 24.39
CA ALA A 388 -13.93 7.11 25.30
C ALA A 388 -13.81 7.57 26.74
N SER A 389 -12.62 7.95 27.19
CA SER A 389 -12.39 8.48 28.54
C SER A 389 -13.10 9.81 28.76
N MET A 390 -13.09 10.69 27.77
CA MET A 390 -13.83 11.97 27.80
C MET A 390 -15.34 11.75 27.96
N LEU A 391 -15.91 10.80 27.21
CA LEU A 391 -17.33 10.47 27.30
C LEU A 391 -17.72 9.76 28.60
N HIS A 392 -16.82 8.96 29.19
CA HIS A 392 -17.10 8.20 30.41
C HIS A 392 -16.89 9.01 31.71
N PHE A 393 -15.86 9.86 31.73
CA PHE A 393 -15.41 10.52 32.98
C PHE A 393 -15.48 12.04 32.92
N GLY A 394 -16.01 12.59 31.81
CA GLY A 394 -16.03 14.02 31.52
C GLY A 394 -14.79 14.47 30.78
N ASP A 395 -14.99 15.43 29.89
CA ASP A 395 -13.95 15.98 29.01
C ASP A 395 -12.85 16.71 29.80
N GLU A 396 -13.23 17.59 30.76
CA GLU A 396 -12.25 18.32 31.58
C GLU A 396 -11.30 17.38 32.33
N THR A 397 -11.85 16.34 33.00
CA THR A 397 -11.05 15.37 33.76
C THR A 397 -10.05 14.64 32.86
N ALA A 398 -10.54 14.14 31.72
CA ALA A 398 -9.71 13.40 30.79
C ALA A 398 -8.66 14.29 30.10
N LEU A 399 -9.05 15.48 29.63
CA LEU A 399 -8.17 16.40 28.91
C LEU A 399 -7.10 17.00 29.83
N ASN A 400 -7.44 17.39 31.08
CA ASN A 400 -6.45 17.91 32.02
C ASN A 400 -5.37 16.88 32.34
N ALA A 401 -5.77 15.64 32.60
CA ALA A 401 -4.81 14.56 32.82
C ALA A 401 -3.98 14.25 31.56
N PHE A 402 -4.59 14.35 30.39
CA PHE A 402 -3.90 14.09 29.10
C PHE A 402 -2.86 15.18 28.80
N ARG A 403 -3.18 16.46 29.04
CA ARG A 403 -2.23 17.59 28.90
C ARG A 403 -0.96 17.40 29.72
N MET A 404 -1.04 16.79 30.90
CA MET A 404 0.13 16.53 31.75
C MET A 404 1.12 15.53 31.15
N ILE A 405 0.68 14.73 30.17
CA ILE A 405 1.51 13.67 29.60
C ILE A 405 1.66 13.78 28.07
N VAL A 406 1.14 14.86 27.48
CA VAL A 406 1.07 15.02 26.02
C VAL A 406 2.46 14.93 25.37
N ASP A 407 3.51 15.43 26.01
CA ASP A 407 4.89 15.39 25.50
C ASP A 407 5.45 13.96 25.45
N LYS A 408 4.89 13.04 26.26
CA LYS A 408 5.24 11.61 26.24
C LYS A 408 4.45 10.82 25.20
N VAL A 409 3.47 11.43 24.52
CA VAL A 409 2.67 10.81 23.48
C VAL A 409 3.37 11.04 22.13
N PRO A 410 3.63 10.00 21.31
CA PRO A 410 4.21 10.22 19.99
C PRO A 410 3.37 11.18 19.14
N ALA A 411 4.01 12.15 18.46
CA ALA A 411 3.33 13.18 17.67
C ALA A 411 2.35 12.59 16.64
N ARG A 412 2.72 11.48 16.00
CA ARG A 412 1.83 10.74 15.08
C ARG A 412 0.50 10.29 15.70
N LEU A 413 0.50 9.94 16.99
CA LEU A 413 -0.75 9.59 17.68
C LEU A 413 -1.60 10.82 17.97
N LEU A 414 -0.98 11.95 18.33
CA LEU A 414 -1.68 13.23 18.52
C LEU A 414 -2.30 13.68 17.20
N LEU A 415 -1.57 13.60 16.09
CA LEU A 415 -2.09 13.90 14.76
C LEU A 415 -3.25 12.97 14.38
N SER A 416 -3.14 11.67 14.69
CA SER A 416 -4.23 10.72 14.45
C SER A 416 -5.48 11.02 15.27
N LEU A 417 -5.32 11.51 16.51
CA LEU A 417 -6.43 11.96 17.33
C LEU A 417 -7.07 13.23 16.72
N ALA A 418 -6.28 14.24 16.37
CA ALA A 418 -6.77 15.46 15.74
C ALA A 418 -7.57 15.18 14.46
N ASN A 419 -7.01 14.38 13.55
CA ASN A 419 -7.66 13.98 12.29
C ASN A 419 -8.93 13.13 12.48
N SER A 420 -9.13 12.54 13.66
CA SER A 420 -10.27 11.63 13.92
C SER A 420 -11.32 12.24 14.83
N ALA A 421 -11.02 13.33 15.51
CA ALA A 421 -11.86 13.88 16.60
C ALA A 421 -13.22 14.33 16.06
N GLU A 422 -13.25 15.13 15.01
CA GLU A 422 -14.47 15.65 14.42
C GLU A 422 -15.40 14.52 13.98
N ALA A 423 -14.88 13.54 13.22
CA ALA A 423 -15.65 12.38 12.77
C ALA A 423 -16.15 11.49 13.93
N TYR A 424 -15.48 11.52 15.09
CA TYR A 424 -15.91 10.77 16.26
C TYR A 424 -17.01 11.47 17.04
N PHE A 425 -16.87 12.78 17.25
CA PHE A 425 -17.79 13.55 18.08
C PHE A 425 -18.99 14.13 17.31
N ASP A 426 -18.84 14.38 16.01
CA ASP A 426 -19.91 14.82 15.11
C ASP A 426 -20.01 13.89 13.87
N PRO A 427 -20.44 12.64 14.06
CA PRO A 427 -20.50 11.66 12.96
C PRO A 427 -21.53 12.01 11.89
N ASP A 428 -22.55 12.79 12.22
CA ASP A 428 -23.60 13.19 11.29
C ASP A 428 -23.15 14.34 10.37
N GLY A 429 -22.19 15.17 10.85
CA GLY A 429 -21.62 16.29 10.09
C GLY A 429 -20.67 15.85 8.97
N ILE A 430 -19.85 14.82 9.20
CA ILE A 430 -18.85 14.31 8.24
C ILE A 430 -19.27 12.98 7.60
N GLY A 431 -20.47 12.52 7.89
CA GLY A 431 -21.11 11.42 7.24
C GLY A 431 -20.83 10.03 7.79
N GLY A 432 -21.81 9.51 8.46
CA GLY A 432 -22.14 8.12 8.55
C GLY A 432 -21.29 7.27 9.50
N GLU A 433 -21.54 6.00 9.43
CA GLU A 433 -20.92 4.97 10.23
C GLU A 433 -19.39 5.05 10.21
N ARG A 434 -18.81 4.98 11.39
CA ARG A 434 -17.38 5.05 11.57
C ARG A 434 -16.71 3.77 11.06
N VAL A 435 -16.18 3.84 9.86
CA VAL A 435 -15.32 2.77 9.34
C VAL A 435 -13.91 3.01 9.86
N VAL A 436 -13.51 2.22 10.85
CA VAL A 436 -12.11 2.18 11.29
C VAL A 436 -11.39 1.13 10.48
N ARG A 437 -10.26 1.53 9.90
CA ARG A 437 -9.28 0.59 9.36
C ARG A 437 -8.26 0.29 10.44
N PRO A 438 -8.36 -0.84 11.12
CA PRO A 438 -7.23 -1.32 11.87
C PRO A 438 -6.08 -1.54 10.88
N ILE A 439 -4.86 -1.50 11.36
CA ILE A 439 -3.62 -1.94 10.70
C ILE A 439 -3.79 -3.24 9.87
N THR A 440 -4.88 -3.92 10.06
CA THR A 440 -5.28 -5.19 9.46
C THR A 440 -5.77 -5.07 8.03
N GLY A 441 -5.96 -3.86 7.51
CA GLY A 441 -6.56 -3.66 6.21
C GLY A 441 -8.05 -4.03 6.10
N THR A 442 -8.64 -4.67 7.12
CA THR A 442 -10.07 -5.00 7.11
C THR A 442 -10.85 -3.85 7.71
N PRO A 443 -11.64 -3.10 6.91
CA PRO A 443 -12.53 -2.09 7.47
C PRO A 443 -13.47 -2.75 8.48
N LYS A 444 -13.55 -2.15 9.65
CA LYS A 444 -14.55 -2.54 10.65
C LYS A 444 -15.49 -1.38 10.83
N ASN A 445 -16.77 -1.66 10.65
CA ASN A 445 -17.79 -0.74 11.05
C ASN A 445 -17.88 -0.73 12.57
N ILE A 446 -17.54 0.39 13.19
CA ILE A 446 -17.64 0.56 14.63
C ILE A 446 -18.94 1.35 14.87
N PRO A 447 -19.90 0.76 15.59
CA PRO A 447 -21.10 1.48 15.94
C PRO A 447 -20.75 2.72 16.75
N LEU A 448 -21.56 3.76 16.63
CA LEU A 448 -21.42 4.99 17.40
C LEU A 448 -21.40 4.67 18.90
N ASN A 449 -20.56 5.38 19.65
CA ASN A 449 -20.56 5.25 21.09
C ASN A 449 -21.88 5.78 21.64
N LYS A 450 -22.61 4.92 22.36
CA LYS A 450 -23.92 5.26 22.93
C LYS A 450 -23.86 6.47 23.87
N LEU A 451 -22.72 6.74 24.50
CA LEU A 451 -22.53 7.88 25.37
C LEU A 451 -22.55 9.24 24.65
N LEU A 452 -22.37 9.26 23.31
CA LEU A 452 -22.47 10.50 22.52
C LEU A 452 -23.86 11.15 22.67
N SER A 453 -24.91 10.36 22.85
CA SER A 453 -26.26 10.87 23.03
C SER A 453 -26.47 11.64 24.36
N LEU A 454 -25.56 11.50 25.30
CA LEU A 454 -25.60 12.23 26.59
C LEU A 454 -25.07 13.67 26.48
N TYR A 455 -24.41 14.01 25.37
CA TYR A 455 -23.80 15.31 25.15
C TYR A 455 -24.49 16.06 24.01
N SER A 456 -24.69 17.37 24.18
CA SER A 456 -25.18 18.22 23.10
C SER A 456 -24.20 18.26 21.93
N LEU A 457 -24.67 18.63 20.74
CA LEU A 457 -23.79 18.82 19.58
C LEU A 457 -22.72 19.88 19.83
N GLY A 458 -23.08 20.96 20.57
CA GLY A 458 -22.14 22.01 20.96
C GLY A 458 -21.02 21.49 21.84
N ASP A 459 -21.34 20.67 22.85
CA ASP A 459 -20.32 20.07 23.74
C ASP A 459 -19.41 19.10 22.98
N ARG A 460 -19.99 18.29 22.08
CA ARG A 460 -19.22 17.37 21.24
C ARG A 460 -18.24 18.10 20.31
N ARG A 461 -18.64 19.23 19.72
CA ARG A 461 -17.76 20.07 18.91
C ARG A 461 -16.64 20.68 19.74
N LYS A 462 -16.94 21.21 20.94
CA LYS A 462 -15.91 21.71 21.88
C LYS A 462 -14.89 20.61 22.24
N MET A 463 -15.33 19.35 22.42
CA MET A 463 -14.43 18.23 22.67
C MET A 463 -13.46 18.01 21.49
N SER A 464 -13.97 18.08 20.26
CA SER A 464 -13.15 17.98 19.05
C SER A 464 -12.14 19.10 18.93
N ASP A 465 -12.59 20.35 19.10
CA ASP A 465 -11.75 21.55 19.02
C ASP A 465 -10.63 21.53 20.05
N SER A 466 -10.93 21.12 21.29
CA SER A 466 -9.93 20.98 22.36
C SER A 466 -8.83 19.98 22.01
N ILE A 467 -9.16 18.91 21.28
CA ILE A 467 -8.14 17.93 20.85
C ILE A 467 -7.27 18.50 19.74
N ALA A 468 -7.85 19.21 18.78
CA ALA A 468 -7.11 19.90 17.73
C ALA A 468 -6.15 20.96 18.33
N GLU A 469 -6.64 21.73 19.31
CA GLU A 469 -5.83 22.72 20.03
C GLU A 469 -4.65 22.08 20.79
N ILE A 470 -4.89 21.00 21.54
CA ILE A 470 -3.83 20.25 22.24
C ILE A 470 -2.78 19.75 21.27
N PHE A 471 -3.20 19.26 20.10
CA PHE A 471 -2.27 18.80 19.05
C PHE A 471 -1.39 19.97 18.57
N LEU A 472 -1.98 21.07 18.16
CA LEU A 472 -1.25 22.23 17.63
C LEU A 472 -0.28 22.81 18.67
N GLN A 473 -0.72 22.99 19.92
CA GLN A 473 0.11 23.47 21.02
C GLN A 473 1.29 22.53 21.29
N SER A 474 1.05 21.21 21.28
CA SER A 474 2.12 20.24 21.47
C SER A 474 3.12 20.26 20.30
N MET A 475 2.66 20.44 19.05
CA MET A 475 3.57 20.54 17.91
C MET A 475 4.40 21.81 17.95
N GLU A 476 3.78 22.95 18.25
CA GLU A 476 4.49 24.23 18.44
C GLU A 476 5.58 24.10 19.50
N HIS A 477 5.25 23.53 20.67
CA HIS A 477 6.22 23.31 21.75
C HIS A 477 7.40 22.44 21.30
N ARG A 478 7.14 21.32 20.62
CA ARG A 478 8.18 20.42 20.09
C ARG A 478 9.09 21.11 19.07
N TYR A 479 8.52 21.95 18.20
CA TYR A 479 9.32 22.71 17.23
C TYR A 479 10.20 23.78 17.89
N ILE A 480 9.73 24.37 18.97
CA ILE A 480 10.55 25.30 19.79
C ILE A 480 11.67 24.54 20.51
N GLU A 481 11.35 23.40 21.15
CA GLU A 481 12.35 22.58 21.86
C GLU A 481 13.45 22.06 20.92
N SER A 482 13.11 21.76 19.67
CA SER A 482 14.09 21.31 18.67
C SER A 482 15.17 22.36 18.34
N LEU A 483 14.94 23.63 18.66
CA LEU A 483 15.89 24.73 18.48
C LEU A 483 16.88 24.92 19.65
N ILE A 484 16.56 24.40 20.83
CA ILE A 484 17.34 24.67 22.04
C ILE A 484 18.81 24.28 21.92
N PRO A 485 19.17 23.11 21.33
CA PRO A 485 20.57 22.74 21.16
C PRO A 485 21.34 23.58 20.14
N ASN A 486 20.66 24.12 19.13
CA ASN A 486 21.24 24.87 18.03
C ASN A 486 20.26 25.96 17.55
N PRO A 487 20.28 27.17 18.13
CA PRO A 487 19.46 28.28 17.64
C PRO A 487 19.91 28.62 16.20
N LEU A 488 19.05 28.36 15.24
CA LEU A 488 19.28 28.72 13.86
C LEU A 488 18.93 30.20 13.63
N PRO A 489 19.65 30.92 12.74
CA PRO A 489 19.24 32.24 12.32
C PRO A 489 17.84 32.19 11.68
N PRO A 490 17.08 33.30 11.66
CA PRO A 490 15.78 33.34 11.00
C PRO A 490 15.95 33.31 9.47
N ASN A 491 16.11 32.13 8.93
CA ASN A 491 16.28 31.90 7.50
C ASN A 491 14.92 31.99 6.78
N PRO A 492 14.86 32.55 5.57
CA PRO A 492 13.66 32.50 4.74
C PRO A 492 13.37 31.08 4.29
N VAL A 493 12.08 30.71 4.34
CA VAL A 493 11.59 29.35 4.04
C VAL A 493 10.55 29.40 2.94
N TYR A 494 10.72 28.58 1.94
CA TYR A 494 9.71 28.34 0.90
C TYR A 494 8.95 27.04 1.17
N ILE A 495 7.62 27.10 1.04
CA ILE A 495 6.73 25.94 1.09
C ILE A 495 5.98 25.86 -0.23
N ASP A 496 6.14 24.74 -0.94
CA ASP A 496 5.42 24.47 -2.19
C ASP A 496 3.90 24.46 -1.94
N PRO A 497 3.11 25.26 -2.65
CA PRO A 497 1.66 25.34 -2.47
C PRO A 497 0.95 23.98 -2.58
N ARG A 498 1.47 23.03 -3.38
CA ARG A 498 0.92 21.69 -3.49
C ARG A 498 0.88 20.92 -2.17
N LEU A 499 1.78 21.25 -1.22
CA LEU A 499 1.86 20.57 0.09
C LEU A 499 0.68 20.88 1.01
N TYR A 500 -0.07 21.95 0.74
CA TYR A 500 -1.29 22.27 1.50
C TYR A 500 -2.46 21.36 1.15
N ASP A 501 -2.44 20.75 -0.03
CA ASP A 501 -3.46 19.79 -0.47
C ASP A 501 -3.14 18.34 -0.06
N ILE A 502 -1.94 18.07 0.43
CA ILE A 502 -1.47 16.73 0.77
C ILE A 502 -1.57 16.48 2.26
N PRO A 503 -2.43 15.54 2.72
CA PRO A 503 -2.53 15.19 4.12
C PRO A 503 -1.24 14.64 4.68
N MET A 504 -0.90 15.02 5.91
CA MET A 504 0.23 14.42 6.61
C MET A 504 -0.01 12.92 6.85
N ALA A 505 0.90 12.08 6.41
CA ALA A 505 0.82 10.63 6.58
C ALA A 505 1.02 10.24 8.06
N VAL A 506 0.09 9.47 8.61
CA VAL A 506 0.18 8.94 9.98
C VAL A 506 0.50 7.43 10.00
N GLY A 507 1.08 6.92 8.93
CA GLY A 507 1.29 5.50 8.73
C GLY A 507 0.03 4.81 8.20
N ASP A 508 -0.76 5.51 7.39
CA ASP A 508 -1.77 4.93 6.52
C ASP A 508 -1.04 3.99 5.57
N ARG A 509 -1.22 2.70 5.77
CA ARG A 509 -0.38 1.70 5.12
C ARG A 509 -0.93 1.39 3.76
N SER A 510 -0.22 1.89 2.76
CA SER A 510 -0.34 1.42 1.41
C SER A 510 -0.02 -0.08 1.34
N THR A 511 -0.80 -0.80 0.55
CA THR A 511 -0.51 -2.19 0.18
C THR A 511 0.05 -2.28 -1.23
N THR A 512 0.21 -1.15 -1.90
CA THR A 512 0.74 -1.03 -3.25
C THR A 512 2.15 -0.46 -3.22
N ILE A 513 2.94 -0.86 -4.20
CA ILE A 513 4.32 -0.44 -4.41
C ILE A 513 4.34 0.46 -5.64
N GLN A 514 4.86 1.66 -5.47
CA GLN A 514 5.02 2.62 -6.55
C GLN A 514 6.43 2.47 -7.13
N ASP A 515 6.56 1.75 -8.24
CA ASP A 515 7.87 1.45 -8.85
C ASP A 515 8.39 2.56 -9.76
N THR A 516 7.53 3.55 -10.11
CA THR A 516 7.90 4.80 -10.79
C THR A 516 7.94 5.95 -9.78
N SER A 517 7.62 7.17 -10.17
CA SER A 517 7.55 8.27 -9.20
C SER A 517 6.48 8.05 -8.14
N CYS A 518 6.85 8.20 -6.87
CA CYS A 518 5.90 8.14 -5.76
C CYS A 518 4.86 9.26 -5.85
N ALA A 519 3.63 8.94 -5.47
CA ALA A 519 2.58 9.90 -5.22
C ALA A 519 2.06 9.73 -3.79
N LEU A 520 1.89 10.81 -3.09
CA LEU A 520 1.30 10.80 -1.75
C LEU A 520 -0.23 10.76 -1.87
N GLN A 521 -0.91 10.13 -0.93
CA GLN A 521 -2.38 10.17 -0.88
C GLN A 521 -2.86 11.62 -0.89
N GLY A 522 -3.81 11.95 -1.75
CA GLY A 522 -4.26 13.32 -1.96
C GLY A 522 -3.56 14.05 -3.11
N THR A 523 -2.47 13.50 -3.66
CA THR A 523 -1.85 14.07 -4.85
C THR A 523 -2.87 14.21 -5.96
N ARG A 524 -2.86 15.37 -6.63
CA ARG A 524 -3.77 15.74 -7.71
C ARG A 524 -3.05 15.69 -9.04
N PHE A 525 -3.57 14.90 -9.97
CA PHE A 525 -3.05 14.76 -11.32
C PHE A 525 -3.99 15.46 -12.29
N LYS A 526 -3.50 16.50 -12.96
CA LYS A 526 -4.25 17.18 -14.03
C LYS A 526 -4.38 16.27 -15.23
N VAL A 527 -5.59 16.17 -15.75
CA VAL A 527 -5.88 15.46 -17.00
C VAL A 527 -5.82 16.46 -18.14
N GLU A 528 -4.86 16.25 -19.02
CA GLU A 528 -4.72 17.00 -20.26
C GLU A 528 -5.45 16.24 -21.38
N GLY A 529 -6.17 16.97 -22.25
CA GLY A 529 -6.94 16.37 -23.33
C GLY A 529 -8.35 15.88 -22.92
N ASN A 530 -8.95 15.03 -23.74
CA ASN A 530 -10.34 14.62 -23.60
C ASN A 530 -10.51 13.17 -23.14
N ALA A 531 -9.41 12.42 -23.01
CA ALA A 531 -9.50 10.98 -22.76
C ALA A 531 -8.52 10.49 -21.70
N VAL A 532 -9.02 9.58 -20.84
CA VAL A 532 -8.22 8.86 -19.83
C VAL A 532 -8.49 7.37 -19.99
N ARG A 533 -7.46 6.56 -19.93
CA ARG A 533 -7.58 5.11 -19.90
C ARG A 533 -7.14 4.57 -18.55
N LEU A 534 -8.06 3.95 -17.82
CA LEU A 534 -7.74 3.15 -16.65
C LEU A 534 -7.28 1.78 -17.12
N PHE A 535 -6.33 1.17 -16.42
CA PHE A 535 -5.88 -0.18 -16.77
C PHE A 535 -5.52 -1.01 -15.55
N LEU A 536 -5.64 -2.32 -15.71
CA LEU A 536 -5.33 -3.35 -14.75
C LEU A 536 -4.56 -4.45 -15.47
N GLN A 537 -3.36 -4.82 -14.97
CA GLN A 537 -2.52 -5.89 -15.53
C GLN A 537 -2.22 -6.95 -14.49
N TRP A 538 -2.33 -8.22 -14.84
CA TRP A 538 -2.02 -9.31 -13.91
C TRP A 538 -1.63 -10.62 -14.64
N GLY A 539 -1.27 -11.65 -13.87
CA GLY A 539 -1.14 -13.05 -14.33
C GLY A 539 0.26 -13.51 -14.67
N LYS A 540 1.23 -12.64 -14.97
CA LYS A 540 2.59 -13.06 -15.30
C LYS A 540 3.28 -13.74 -14.11
N GLY A 541 3.73 -14.99 -14.30
CA GLY A 541 4.44 -15.75 -13.25
C GLY A 541 3.58 -16.24 -12.10
N LEU A 542 2.25 -16.15 -12.22
CA LEU A 542 1.28 -16.64 -11.25
C LEU A 542 0.41 -17.74 -11.86
N PRO A 543 -0.14 -18.67 -11.06
CA PRO A 543 -1.10 -19.66 -11.55
C PRO A 543 -2.31 -18.95 -12.15
N ALA A 544 -2.37 -18.89 -13.47
CA ALA A 544 -3.24 -17.97 -14.20
C ALA A 544 -4.72 -18.32 -14.13
N GLN A 545 -5.06 -19.61 -14.19
CA GLN A 545 -6.46 -20.09 -14.15
C GLN A 545 -7.21 -19.75 -12.87
N ALA A 546 -6.49 -19.12 -11.95
CA ALA A 546 -6.97 -18.87 -10.61
C ALA A 546 -7.29 -17.40 -10.37
N LEU A 547 -7.04 -16.52 -11.31
CA LEU A 547 -7.02 -15.07 -11.11
C LEU A 547 -8.12 -14.40 -11.93
N ASP A 548 -9.20 -14.10 -11.26
CA ASP A 548 -10.31 -13.32 -11.79
C ASP A 548 -10.25 -11.94 -11.11
N MET A 549 -9.71 -10.96 -11.83
CA MET A 549 -9.46 -9.60 -11.36
C MET A 549 -10.26 -8.62 -12.20
N ASP A 550 -11.17 -7.91 -11.57
CA ASP A 550 -12.04 -6.96 -12.25
C ASP A 550 -11.54 -5.54 -12.10
N LEU A 551 -11.59 -4.81 -13.20
CA LEU A 551 -11.54 -3.35 -13.22
C LEU A 551 -12.97 -2.79 -13.29
N SER A 552 -13.27 -1.74 -12.54
CA SER A 552 -14.53 -1.04 -12.68
C SER A 552 -14.40 0.45 -12.42
N ALA A 553 -15.27 1.22 -13.09
CA ALA A 553 -15.44 2.64 -12.87
C ALA A 553 -16.87 2.93 -12.42
N ARG A 554 -17.01 3.65 -11.30
CA ARG A 554 -18.31 4.13 -10.83
C ARG A 554 -18.46 5.60 -11.11
N LEU A 555 -19.45 5.89 -11.94
CA LEU A 555 -19.78 7.22 -12.40
C LEU A 555 -20.88 7.77 -11.50
N VAL A 556 -20.58 8.79 -10.73
CA VAL A 556 -21.51 9.47 -9.83
C VAL A 556 -22.04 10.72 -10.53
N LEU A 557 -23.34 10.75 -10.80
CA LEU A 557 -24.01 11.90 -11.42
C LEU A 557 -24.22 13.02 -10.39
N HIS A 558 -24.48 14.23 -10.87
CA HIS A 558 -24.85 15.36 -10.01
C HIS A 558 -26.16 15.12 -9.24
N THR A 559 -27.03 14.24 -9.71
CA THR A 559 -28.25 13.79 -9.02
C THR A 559 -27.96 12.90 -7.80
N GLY A 560 -26.74 12.38 -7.68
CA GLY A 560 -26.37 11.36 -6.69
C GLY A 560 -26.58 9.92 -7.17
N GLU A 561 -27.19 9.74 -8.33
CA GLU A 561 -27.29 8.43 -9.00
C GLU A 561 -25.90 7.91 -9.37
N VAL A 562 -25.74 6.59 -9.38
CA VAL A 562 -24.48 5.93 -9.73
C VAL A 562 -24.67 4.97 -10.88
N VAL A 563 -23.91 5.18 -11.94
CA VAL A 563 -23.83 4.29 -13.09
C VAL A 563 -22.51 3.54 -13.03
N GLU A 564 -22.51 2.27 -13.36
CA GLU A 564 -21.30 1.42 -13.26
C GLU A 564 -20.86 0.99 -14.66
N CYS A 565 -19.56 1.21 -14.95
CA CYS A 565 -18.87 0.63 -16.09
C CYS A 565 -17.99 -0.51 -15.57
N ALA A 566 -18.37 -1.75 -15.92
CA ALA A 566 -17.75 -2.97 -15.45
C ALA A 566 -18.00 -4.12 -16.43
N TYR A 567 -17.47 -5.30 -16.16
CA TYR A 567 -17.62 -6.49 -17.02
C TYR A 567 -19.07 -6.82 -17.43
N PHE A 568 -20.06 -6.51 -16.58
CA PHE A 568 -21.49 -6.75 -16.85
C PHE A 568 -22.19 -5.56 -17.53
N ASN A 569 -21.55 -4.40 -17.61
CA ASN A 569 -22.06 -3.19 -18.25
C ASN A 569 -20.92 -2.46 -18.96
N LEU A 570 -20.56 -2.95 -20.14
CA LEU A 570 -19.34 -2.56 -20.85
C LEU A 570 -19.36 -1.13 -21.37
N ALA A 571 -20.52 -0.62 -21.77
CA ALA A 571 -20.72 0.72 -22.32
C ALA A 571 -22.01 1.31 -21.75
N PRO A 572 -21.99 1.80 -20.51
CA PRO A 572 -23.19 2.29 -19.85
C PRO A 572 -23.77 3.53 -20.52
N SER A 573 -25.08 3.61 -20.48
CA SER A 573 -25.86 4.76 -20.92
C SER A 573 -26.88 5.15 -19.85
N ILE A 574 -27.37 6.39 -19.93
CA ILE A 574 -28.42 6.96 -19.09
C ILE A 574 -29.59 7.39 -19.96
N ASP A 575 -30.75 7.62 -19.36
CA ASP A 575 -31.88 8.19 -20.06
C ASP A 575 -31.55 9.59 -20.57
N GLY A 576 -31.83 9.85 -21.85
CA GLY A 576 -31.66 11.15 -22.47
C GLY A 576 -32.74 12.14 -22.04
N GLU A 577 -32.60 13.39 -22.46
CA GLU A 577 -33.60 14.45 -22.17
C GLU A 577 -34.98 14.17 -22.81
N ASN A 578 -35.00 13.40 -23.89
CA ASN A 578 -36.25 13.01 -24.56
C ASN A 578 -36.67 11.59 -24.14
N GLN A 579 -37.97 11.38 -23.97
CA GLN A 579 -38.52 10.07 -23.60
C GLN A 579 -38.13 9.00 -24.64
N GLY A 580 -37.40 7.98 -24.18
CA GLY A 580 -36.98 6.84 -25.00
C GLY A 580 -35.61 6.98 -25.68
N GLU A 581 -34.92 8.10 -25.52
CA GLU A 581 -33.55 8.26 -25.97
C GLU A 581 -32.59 7.83 -24.84
N THR A 582 -31.50 7.15 -25.22
CA THR A 582 -30.41 6.83 -24.31
C THR A 582 -29.14 7.57 -24.73
N MET A 583 -28.40 8.09 -23.78
CA MET A 583 -27.14 8.80 -23.99
C MET A 583 -25.98 8.02 -23.38
N PRO A 584 -24.88 7.76 -24.14
CA PRO A 584 -23.69 7.13 -23.57
C PRO A 584 -23.06 8.04 -22.53
N VAL A 585 -22.63 7.46 -21.41
CA VAL A 585 -22.00 8.24 -20.32
C VAL A 585 -20.52 8.50 -20.53
N GLY A 586 -19.92 8.03 -21.62
CA GLY A 586 -18.50 8.29 -21.93
C GLY A 586 -17.51 7.37 -21.22
N ALA A 587 -17.95 6.17 -20.82
CA ALA A 587 -17.08 5.12 -20.28
C ALA A 587 -17.27 3.84 -21.10
N LYS A 588 -16.17 3.17 -21.43
CA LYS A 588 -16.17 1.90 -22.17
C LYS A 588 -15.16 0.91 -21.60
N HIS A 589 -15.63 -0.25 -21.17
CA HIS A 589 -14.83 -1.35 -20.64
C HIS A 589 -14.36 -2.28 -21.76
N SER A 590 -13.15 -2.87 -21.61
CA SER A 590 -12.54 -3.76 -22.61
C SER A 590 -13.16 -5.16 -22.69
N GLY A 591 -13.95 -5.56 -21.72
CA GLY A 591 -14.48 -6.92 -21.59
C GLY A 591 -13.94 -7.66 -20.38
N ASP A 592 -14.59 -8.79 -20.05
CA ASP A 592 -14.32 -9.63 -18.88
C ASP A 592 -13.31 -10.74 -19.23
N ILE A 593 -12.21 -10.85 -18.49
CA ILE A 593 -11.20 -11.90 -18.69
C ILE A 593 -11.17 -12.82 -17.49
N ARG A 594 -11.83 -13.96 -17.60
CA ARG A 594 -12.02 -14.93 -16.51
C ARG A 594 -10.87 -15.92 -16.33
N SER A 595 -10.06 -16.10 -17.37
CA SER A 595 -9.07 -17.17 -17.41
C SER A 595 -7.82 -16.69 -18.12
N ILE A 596 -6.67 -16.82 -17.45
CA ILE A 596 -5.40 -16.32 -17.95
C ILE A 596 -4.39 -17.46 -18.00
N PRO A 597 -3.61 -17.51 -19.05
CA PRO A 597 -2.52 -18.47 -19.19
C PRO A 597 -1.30 -18.16 -18.34
N ASP A 598 -0.63 -19.19 -17.82
CA ASP A 598 0.49 -19.08 -16.86
C ASP A 598 1.71 -18.29 -17.38
N GLN A 599 1.91 -18.21 -18.69
CA GLN A 599 3.14 -17.67 -19.28
C GLN A 599 3.04 -16.21 -19.72
N VAL A 600 1.83 -15.67 -19.84
CA VAL A 600 1.57 -14.31 -20.32
C VAL A 600 0.67 -13.58 -19.34
N GLY A 601 0.96 -12.31 -19.08
CA GLY A 601 0.02 -11.46 -18.38
C GLY A 601 -1.19 -11.14 -19.25
N THR A 602 -2.23 -10.61 -18.63
CA THR A 602 -3.39 -10.02 -19.30
C THR A 602 -3.74 -8.68 -18.69
N ALA A 603 -4.77 -8.05 -19.22
CA ALA A 603 -5.21 -6.78 -18.71
C ALA A 603 -6.65 -6.48 -19.08
N GLU A 604 -7.26 -5.67 -18.24
CA GLU A 604 -8.51 -4.97 -18.50
C GLU A 604 -8.27 -3.49 -18.53
N TYR A 605 -9.10 -2.75 -19.28
CA TYR A 605 -9.08 -1.31 -19.23
C TYR A 605 -10.48 -0.70 -19.45
N ILE A 606 -10.60 0.54 -19.00
CA ILE A 606 -11.77 1.37 -19.21
C ILE A 606 -11.31 2.67 -19.85
N GLU A 607 -11.89 2.99 -20.99
CA GLU A 607 -11.72 4.30 -21.61
C GLU A 607 -12.78 5.26 -21.07
N LEU A 608 -12.34 6.47 -20.72
CA LEU A 608 -13.16 7.58 -20.26
C LEU A 608 -13.01 8.74 -21.23
N GLU A 609 -14.12 9.23 -21.76
CA GLU A 609 -14.18 10.42 -22.61
C GLU A 609 -14.79 11.58 -21.83
N LEU A 610 -13.97 12.58 -21.46
CA LEU A 610 -14.36 13.65 -20.55
C LEU A 610 -15.53 14.48 -21.07
N SER A 611 -15.56 14.79 -22.37
CA SER A 611 -16.66 15.54 -22.99
C SER A 611 -18.01 14.83 -22.89
N LEU A 612 -18.03 13.50 -23.00
CA LEU A 612 -19.24 12.72 -22.82
C LEU A 612 -19.63 12.61 -21.34
N LEU A 613 -18.65 12.44 -20.43
CA LEU A 613 -18.89 12.45 -18.98
C LEU A 613 -19.52 13.79 -18.54
N GLU A 614 -18.99 14.92 -19.01
CA GLU A 614 -19.54 16.25 -18.73
C GLU A 614 -20.98 16.40 -19.24
N ARG A 615 -21.25 15.97 -20.48
CA ARG A 615 -22.60 15.99 -21.08
C ARG A 615 -23.60 15.09 -20.35
N ALA A 616 -23.13 13.96 -19.83
CA ALA A 616 -23.93 13.05 -19.03
C ALA A 616 -24.09 13.51 -17.56
N ASN A 617 -23.68 14.73 -17.22
CA ASN A 617 -23.71 15.26 -15.84
C ASN A 617 -23.01 14.38 -14.81
N VAL A 618 -21.93 13.69 -15.20
CA VAL A 618 -21.08 12.93 -14.28
C VAL A 618 -20.23 13.90 -13.48
N ARG A 619 -20.30 13.82 -12.15
CA ARG A 619 -19.53 14.64 -11.23
C ARG A 619 -18.21 14.00 -10.86
N TYR A 620 -18.24 12.71 -10.53
CA TYR A 620 -17.08 11.92 -10.13
C TYR A 620 -17.02 10.59 -10.87
N VAL A 621 -15.80 10.13 -11.17
CA VAL A 621 -15.58 8.74 -11.58
C VAL A 621 -14.62 8.10 -10.58
N VAL A 622 -15.07 7.04 -9.89
CA VAL A 622 -14.29 6.31 -8.90
C VAL A 622 -13.63 5.11 -9.55
N PHE A 623 -12.32 5.01 -9.47
CA PHE A 623 -11.50 3.96 -10.06
C PHE A 623 -11.31 2.82 -9.08
N THR A 624 -11.76 1.63 -9.43
CA THR A 624 -11.69 0.48 -8.54
C THR A 624 -11.16 -0.75 -9.25
N CYS A 625 -10.42 -1.58 -8.53
CA CYS A 625 -10.10 -2.93 -8.94
C CYS A 625 -10.38 -3.90 -7.80
N ASN A 626 -10.81 -5.12 -8.12
CA ASN A 626 -11.07 -6.15 -7.13
C ASN A 626 -10.75 -7.56 -7.61
N ALA A 627 -10.54 -8.45 -6.65
CA ALA A 627 -10.48 -9.88 -6.89
C ALA A 627 -11.89 -10.46 -6.78
N TYR A 628 -12.51 -10.85 -7.88
CA TYR A 628 -13.88 -11.35 -7.88
C TYR A 628 -13.99 -12.72 -7.20
N SER A 629 -13.34 -13.71 -7.74
CA SER A 629 -13.36 -15.09 -7.24
C SER A 629 -12.28 -15.37 -6.19
N ASN A 630 -11.24 -14.56 -6.12
CA ASN A 630 -10.11 -14.72 -5.22
C ASN A 630 -10.37 -14.12 -3.83
N GLY A 631 -9.63 -14.57 -2.83
CA GLY A 631 -9.70 -14.01 -1.48
C GLY A 631 -9.11 -12.60 -1.36
N ALA A 632 -8.08 -12.29 -2.14
CA ALA A 632 -7.34 -11.02 -2.13
C ALA A 632 -6.84 -10.67 -3.54
N LEU A 633 -6.48 -9.39 -3.74
CA LEU A 633 -5.80 -8.95 -4.96
C LEU A 633 -4.51 -9.76 -5.16
N SER A 634 -4.24 -10.11 -6.42
CA SER A 634 -3.05 -10.88 -6.79
C SER A 634 -1.78 -10.09 -6.51
N PRO A 635 -0.74 -10.72 -5.94
CA PRO A 635 0.59 -10.12 -5.94
C PRO A 635 1.05 -9.80 -7.38
N ASN A 636 1.77 -8.70 -7.51
CA ASN A 636 2.26 -8.16 -8.78
C ASN A 636 1.18 -7.69 -9.79
N LEU A 637 -0.08 -7.63 -9.36
CA LEU A 637 -1.11 -6.92 -10.10
C LEU A 637 -0.69 -5.45 -10.23
N MET A 638 -0.71 -4.93 -11.45
CA MET A 638 -0.42 -3.53 -11.75
C MET A 638 -1.71 -2.79 -12.08
N VAL A 639 -1.89 -1.61 -11.53
CA VAL A 639 -3.07 -0.77 -11.77
C VAL A 639 -2.65 0.68 -11.90
N GLY A 640 -3.32 1.41 -12.81
CA GLY A 640 -2.99 2.80 -13.05
C GLY A 640 -3.86 3.45 -14.12
N TRP A 641 -3.39 4.60 -14.61
CA TRP A 641 -4.05 5.31 -15.71
C TRP A 641 -3.02 5.96 -16.63
N MET A 642 -3.47 6.19 -17.88
CA MET A 642 -2.68 6.81 -18.92
C MET A 642 -3.55 7.79 -19.73
N SER A 643 -2.90 8.72 -20.42
CA SER A 643 -3.56 9.55 -21.44
C SER A 643 -3.91 8.68 -22.64
N SER A 644 -5.17 8.67 -23.06
CA SER A 644 -5.62 7.87 -24.21
C SER A 644 -5.73 8.65 -25.52
N GLU A 645 -5.40 9.92 -25.53
CA GLU A 645 -5.40 10.74 -26.77
C GLU A 645 -4.40 10.25 -27.82
N HIS A 646 -3.35 9.59 -27.35
CA HIS A 646 -2.43 8.89 -28.22
C HIS A 646 -2.93 7.46 -28.38
N PRO A 647 -3.55 7.15 -29.53
CA PRO A 647 -4.25 5.90 -29.70
C PRO A 647 -3.28 4.72 -29.53
N MET A 648 -3.57 3.89 -28.56
CA MET A 648 -3.18 2.51 -28.69
C MET A 648 -3.99 1.96 -29.86
N LYS A 649 -3.34 1.75 -30.99
CA LYS A 649 -3.95 0.92 -32.02
C LYS A 649 -3.96 -0.48 -31.48
N ILE A 650 -5.10 -0.88 -30.99
CA ILE A 650 -5.43 -2.29 -30.81
C ILE A 650 -5.59 -2.81 -32.23
N SER A 651 -4.58 -3.45 -32.78
CA SER A 651 -4.80 -4.25 -33.95
C SER A 651 -5.21 -5.64 -33.50
N GLU A 652 -6.23 -6.20 -34.14
CA GLU A 652 -6.63 -7.60 -33.91
C GLU A 652 -5.47 -8.59 -34.17
N GLU A 653 -4.49 -8.17 -34.98
CA GLU A 653 -3.32 -8.98 -35.37
C GLU A 653 -2.14 -8.82 -34.42
N ASP A 654 -1.88 -7.60 -33.90
CA ASP A 654 -0.63 -7.26 -33.23
C ASP A 654 -0.76 -7.07 -31.72
N GLY A 655 -1.98 -7.16 -31.18
CA GLY A 655 -2.23 -6.99 -29.77
C GLY A 655 -2.25 -5.52 -29.30
N VAL A 656 -2.18 -5.30 -28.00
CA VAL A 656 -2.17 -3.98 -27.37
C VAL A 656 -0.78 -3.67 -26.89
N ALA A 657 -0.13 -2.79 -27.62
CA ALA A 657 1.01 -2.07 -27.12
C ALA A 657 0.56 -0.69 -26.67
N TYR A 658 0.93 -0.26 -25.50
CA TYR A 658 0.75 1.12 -25.09
C TYR A 658 2.09 1.86 -25.16
N ASP A 659 2.02 3.13 -25.46
CA ASP A 659 3.18 4.01 -25.36
C ASP A 659 3.46 4.30 -23.88
N PRO A 660 4.57 3.82 -23.30
CA PRO A 660 4.86 4.00 -21.88
C PRO A 660 5.01 5.46 -21.47
N SER A 661 5.30 6.36 -22.41
CA SER A 661 5.36 7.81 -22.14
C SER A 661 3.98 8.41 -21.79
N THR A 662 2.89 7.71 -22.13
CA THR A 662 1.52 8.14 -21.81
C THR A 662 1.05 7.73 -20.42
N VAL A 663 1.79 6.85 -19.72
CA VAL A 663 1.46 6.41 -18.36
C VAL A 663 1.67 7.57 -17.38
N GLN A 664 0.59 8.00 -16.75
CA GLN A 664 0.63 9.10 -15.79
C GLN A 664 0.96 8.58 -14.38
N HIS A 665 0.35 7.48 -13.96
CA HIS A 665 0.64 6.83 -12.69
C HIS A 665 0.34 5.34 -12.75
N ILE A 666 1.18 4.56 -12.09
CA ILE A 666 1.07 3.10 -12.00
C ILE A 666 1.57 2.60 -10.66
N VAL A 667 0.87 1.62 -10.09
CA VAL A 667 1.26 0.96 -8.84
C VAL A 667 1.16 -0.55 -8.98
N ARG A 668 1.92 -1.27 -8.18
CA ARG A 668 1.95 -2.74 -8.12
C ARG A 668 1.49 -3.21 -6.74
N VAL A 669 0.63 -4.22 -6.71
CA VAL A 669 0.17 -4.82 -5.46
C VAL A 669 1.29 -5.65 -4.82
N GLY A 670 1.55 -5.41 -3.53
CA GLY A 670 2.58 -6.11 -2.78
C GLY A 670 2.18 -7.54 -2.41
N GLU A 671 3.17 -8.42 -2.21
CA GLU A 671 2.98 -9.84 -1.90
C GLU A 671 2.19 -10.11 -0.60
N ALA A 672 2.33 -9.23 0.39
CA ALA A 672 1.67 -9.38 1.69
C ALA A 672 0.24 -8.83 1.73
N ASN A 673 -0.32 -8.45 0.58
CA ASN A 673 -1.65 -7.86 0.50
C ASN A 673 -2.75 -8.88 0.84
N LEU A 674 -3.68 -8.48 1.71
CA LEU A 674 -4.88 -9.24 2.06
C LEU A 674 -6.17 -8.50 1.69
N SER A 675 -6.07 -7.39 0.97
CA SER A 675 -7.23 -6.61 0.54
C SER A 675 -7.93 -7.29 -0.62
N LYS A 676 -9.25 -7.25 -0.63
CA LYS A 676 -10.04 -7.79 -1.73
C LYS A 676 -10.06 -6.86 -2.93
N GLY A 677 -9.92 -5.57 -2.70
CA GLY A 677 -9.91 -4.57 -3.75
C GLY A 677 -9.29 -3.26 -3.30
N LEU A 678 -9.21 -2.32 -4.23
CA LEU A 678 -8.59 -1.03 -4.09
C LEU A 678 -9.40 0.03 -4.82
N VAL A 679 -9.74 1.13 -4.14
CA VAL A 679 -10.06 2.41 -4.78
C VAL A 679 -8.74 3.12 -5.00
N PHE A 680 -8.28 3.24 -6.23
CA PHE A 680 -6.97 3.82 -6.51
C PHE A 680 -7.01 5.28 -6.92
N GLY A 681 -8.14 5.78 -7.45
CA GLY A 681 -8.29 7.19 -7.78
C GLY A 681 -9.74 7.63 -7.87
N ILE A 682 -9.94 8.95 -7.81
CA ILE A 682 -11.24 9.59 -8.08
C ILE A 682 -10.98 10.73 -9.06
N LEU A 683 -11.60 10.64 -10.24
CA LEU A 683 -11.62 11.73 -11.22
C LEU A 683 -12.74 12.72 -10.84
N LYS A 684 -12.38 13.97 -10.63
CA LYS A 684 -13.27 15.12 -10.58
C LYS A 684 -13.47 15.62 -12.02
N VAL A 685 -14.62 15.34 -12.62
CA VAL A 685 -14.83 15.52 -14.06
C VAL A 685 -14.71 17.00 -14.47
N LYS A 686 -15.38 17.88 -13.76
CA LYS A 686 -15.39 19.32 -14.03
C LYS A 686 -14.01 19.96 -13.89
N GLU A 687 -13.27 19.57 -12.85
CA GLU A 687 -11.92 20.05 -12.55
C GLU A 687 -10.87 19.41 -13.44
N ARG A 688 -11.19 18.34 -14.16
CA ARG A 688 -10.29 17.50 -14.96
C ARG A 688 -9.07 17.08 -14.13
N GLU A 689 -9.33 16.50 -12.97
CA GLU A 689 -8.32 16.21 -11.99
C GLU A 689 -8.56 14.85 -11.35
N ILE A 690 -7.53 14.00 -11.35
CA ILE A 690 -7.54 12.71 -10.65
C ILE A 690 -6.88 12.89 -9.28
N VAL A 691 -7.62 12.58 -8.22
CA VAL A 691 -7.10 12.54 -6.85
C VAL A 691 -6.65 11.12 -6.54
N TRP A 692 -5.37 10.95 -6.16
CA TRP A 692 -4.83 9.67 -5.73
C TRP A 692 -5.38 9.28 -4.36
N MET A 693 -6.06 8.14 -4.27
CA MET A 693 -6.78 7.75 -3.04
C MET A 693 -6.14 6.59 -2.30
N GLU A 694 -5.77 5.53 -2.99
CA GLU A 694 -5.19 4.30 -2.44
C GLU A 694 -5.96 3.74 -1.23
N ILE A 695 -7.24 3.48 -1.42
CA ILE A 695 -8.13 2.98 -0.36
C ILE A 695 -8.40 1.49 -0.54
N PRO A 696 -7.75 0.58 0.24
CA PRO A 696 -8.01 -0.85 0.16
C PRO A 696 -9.34 -1.22 0.84
N PHE A 697 -10.04 -2.22 0.31
CA PHE A 697 -11.25 -2.78 0.91
C PHE A 697 -11.25 -4.31 0.92
N THR A 698 -12.11 -4.92 1.76
CA THR A 698 -12.12 -6.37 2.01
C THR A 698 -13.42 -7.06 1.68
N ALA A 699 -14.46 -6.30 1.30
CA ALA A 699 -15.74 -6.79 0.84
C ALA A 699 -16.00 -6.27 -0.58
N GLN A 700 -16.98 -6.81 -1.27
CA GLN A 700 -17.46 -6.24 -2.54
C GLN A 700 -18.19 -4.90 -2.25
N ILE A 701 -17.42 -3.87 -1.95
CA ILE A 701 -17.94 -2.54 -1.61
C ILE A 701 -18.47 -1.81 -2.86
N ILE A 702 -18.12 -2.29 -4.04
CA ILE A 702 -18.46 -1.60 -5.30
C ILE A 702 -19.95 -1.25 -5.34
N SER A 703 -20.82 -2.16 -4.93
CA SER A 703 -22.26 -1.91 -4.87
C SER A 703 -22.71 -0.86 -3.83
N GLN A 704 -21.85 -0.47 -2.90
CA GLN A 704 -22.18 0.47 -1.81
C GLN A 704 -21.58 1.87 -2.01
N LEU A 705 -20.72 2.07 -3.00
CA LEU A 705 -20.15 3.38 -3.33
C LEU A 705 -21.21 4.25 -4.00
N ASN A 706 -21.95 5.03 -3.23
CA ASN A 706 -22.87 6.06 -3.72
C ASN A 706 -22.20 7.45 -3.69
N GLY A 707 -22.87 8.44 -4.27
CA GLY A 707 -22.37 9.82 -4.35
C GLY A 707 -21.99 10.41 -2.99
N GLY A 708 -22.81 10.19 -1.98
CA GLY A 708 -22.54 10.68 -0.61
C GLY A 708 -21.28 10.06 0.01
N LEU A 709 -21.03 8.77 -0.25
CA LEU A 709 -19.81 8.10 0.26
C LEU A 709 -18.55 8.64 -0.43
N VAL A 710 -18.62 8.91 -1.74
CA VAL A 710 -17.50 9.49 -2.51
C VAL A 710 -17.19 10.90 -2.01
N GLU A 711 -18.21 11.74 -1.82
CA GLU A 711 -18.03 13.07 -1.24
C GLU A 711 -17.42 13.03 0.15
N ASN A 712 -17.87 12.09 0.98
CA ASN A 712 -17.30 11.89 2.31
C ASN A 712 -15.85 11.43 2.27
N MET A 713 -15.46 10.60 1.30
CA MET A 713 -14.06 10.18 1.11
C MET A 713 -13.18 11.40 0.78
N LEU A 714 -13.59 12.24 -0.15
CA LEU A 714 -12.87 13.46 -0.53
C LEU A 714 -12.83 14.46 0.62
N ARG A 715 -13.98 14.73 1.27
CA ARG A 715 -14.06 15.63 2.41
C ARG A 715 -13.16 15.18 3.56
N ARG A 716 -13.15 13.90 3.91
CA ARG A 716 -12.24 13.36 4.94
C ARG A 716 -10.76 13.53 4.59
N LEU A 717 -10.42 13.54 3.32
CA LEU A 717 -9.07 13.82 2.88
C LEU A 717 -8.72 15.30 3.10
N GLU A 718 -9.62 16.19 2.72
CA GLU A 718 -9.47 17.65 2.83
C GLU A 718 -9.45 18.16 4.30
N HIS A 719 -10.15 17.48 5.21
CA HIS A 719 -10.17 17.82 6.64
C HIS A 719 -8.96 17.31 7.45
N LYS A 720 -8.09 16.49 6.84
CA LYS A 720 -6.84 16.09 7.52
C LYS A 720 -5.85 17.24 7.55
N VAL A 721 -5.08 17.32 8.62
CA VAL A 721 -3.95 18.26 8.71
C VAL A 721 -2.97 17.97 7.59
N SER A 722 -2.67 18.98 6.77
CA SER A 722 -1.77 18.84 5.63
C SER A 722 -0.30 19.03 6.00
N ILE A 723 0.59 18.60 5.11
CA ILE A 723 2.05 18.83 5.24
C ILE A 723 2.33 20.32 5.30
N GLY A 724 1.72 21.11 4.40
CA GLY A 724 1.89 22.57 4.34
C GLY A 724 1.48 23.27 5.63
N GLN A 725 0.33 22.87 6.23
CA GLN A 725 -0.13 23.43 7.51
C GLN A 725 0.86 23.15 8.66
N LEU A 726 1.42 21.93 8.73
CA LEU A 726 2.42 21.62 9.76
C LEU A 726 3.74 22.36 9.56
N LEU A 727 4.15 22.53 8.30
CA LEU A 727 5.32 23.37 7.98
C LEU A 727 5.12 24.82 8.38
N GLU A 728 3.92 25.38 8.16
CA GLU A 728 3.58 26.73 8.63
C GLU A 728 3.69 26.87 10.15
N VAL A 729 3.13 25.91 10.90
CA VAL A 729 3.25 25.88 12.37
C VAL A 729 4.72 25.82 12.78
N LYS A 730 5.54 25.02 12.11
CA LYS A 730 6.97 24.90 12.38
C LYS A 730 7.71 26.21 12.09
N VAL A 731 7.49 26.82 10.94
CA VAL A 731 8.11 28.09 10.55
C VAL A 731 7.77 29.20 11.54
N LYS A 732 6.49 29.28 11.94
CA LYS A 732 6.03 30.25 12.94
C LYS A 732 6.65 30.01 14.32
N ALA A 733 6.66 28.76 14.79
CA ALA A 733 7.26 28.38 16.07
C ALA A 733 8.76 28.69 16.11
N GLN A 734 9.45 28.50 15.00
CA GLN A 734 10.87 28.78 14.84
C GLN A 734 11.19 30.24 14.50
N LYS A 735 10.18 31.12 14.41
CA LYS A 735 10.32 32.54 14.06
C LYS A 735 11.04 32.79 12.74
N LYS A 736 10.90 31.85 11.78
CA LYS A 736 11.42 31.98 10.41
C LYS A 736 10.45 32.78 9.55
N MET A 737 10.91 33.25 8.38
CA MET A 737 10.11 34.06 7.47
C MET A 737 9.68 33.22 6.26
N LEU A 738 8.36 33.21 5.96
CA LEU A 738 7.87 32.60 4.72
C LEU A 738 8.12 33.51 3.53
N VAL A 739 8.61 32.91 2.42
CA VAL A 739 8.80 33.57 1.13
C VAL A 739 7.98 32.87 0.05
N SER A 740 7.61 33.62 -0.99
CA SER A 740 6.75 33.12 -2.06
C SER A 740 7.52 32.45 -3.17
N ASN A 741 8.79 32.80 -3.37
CA ASN A 741 9.63 32.26 -4.44
C ASN A 741 10.71 31.32 -3.85
N PRO A 742 10.95 30.17 -4.45
CA PRO A 742 11.98 29.24 -3.97
C PRO A 742 13.40 29.85 -4.08
N GLU A 743 13.64 30.76 -5.02
CA GLU A 743 14.95 31.43 -5.19
C GLU A 743 15.30 32.36 -4.03
N ASP A 744 14.31 32.87 -3.31
CA ASP A 744 14.49 33.78 -2.17
C ASP A 744 14.67 33.01 -0.84
N ALA A 745 14.63 31.69 -0.86
CA ALA A 745 14.63 30.84 0.33
C ALA A 745 15.98 30.16 0.55
N ASP A 746 16.43 30.17 1.81
CA ASP A 746 17.55 29.35 2.27
C ASP A 746 17.12 27.90 2.57
N GLU A 747 15.85 27.69 2.92
CA GLU A 747 15.27 26.39 3.21
C GLU A 747 14.01 26.18 2.34
N GLN A 748 13.98 25.06 1.60
CA GLN A 748 12.91 24.80 0.65
C GLN A 748 12.23 23.46 0.95
N TYR A 749 10.91 23.49 1.08
CA TYR A 749 10.07 22.30 1.17
C TYR A 749 9.27 22.17 -0.13
N THR A 750 9.82 21.38 -1.06
CA THR A 750 9.23 21.14 -2.37
C THR A 750 8.36 19.89 -2.38
N TYR A 751 7.56 19.71 -3.42
CA TYR A 751 6.83 18.46 -3.63
C TYR A 751 7.79 17.26 -3.76
N GLU A 752 8.92 17.44 -4.41
CA GLU A 752 9.94 16.41 -4.60
C GLU A 752 10.57 15.97 -3.26
N TRP A 753 10.79 16.90 -2.32
CA TRP A 753 11.16 16.59 -0.94
C TRP A 753 10.09 15.73 -0.25
N ALA A 754 8.83 16.06 -0.44
CA ALA A 754 7.73 15.35 0.19
C ALA A 754 7.53 13.91 -0.33
N LEU A 755 8.07 13.56 -1.50
CA LEU A 755 8.06 12.18 -1.99
C LEU A 755 8.78 11.21 -1.05
N ASN A 756 9.76 11.69 -0.27
CA ASN A 756 10.34 10.93 0.84
C ASN A 756 9.50 11.12 2.11
N SER A 757 8.37 10.44 2.18
CA SER A 757 7.45 10.59 3.31
C SER A 757 8.06 10.19 4.67
N ALA A 758 9.12 9.37 4.70
CA ALA A 758 9.85 9.08 5.94
C ALA A 758 10.62 10.30 6.44
N GLU A 759 11.23 11.06 5.55
CA GLU A 759 11.90 12.32 5.89
C GLU A 759 10.88 13.39 6.33
N VAL A 760 9.76 13.49 5.63
CA VAL A 760 8.65 14.36 6.02
C VAL A 760 8.20 14.06 7.46
N THR A 761 8.00 12.79 7.80
CA THR A 761 7.59 12.40 9.15
C THR A 761 8.67 12.65 10.19
N ASN A 762 9.94 12.43 9.85
CA ASN A 762 11.06 12.73 10.75
C ASN A 762 11.24 14.24 10.98
N THR A 763 10.89 15.05 9.98
CA THR A 763 11.00 16.53 10.06
C THR A 763 9.85 17.15 10.84
N LEU A 764 8.65 16.56 10.77
CA LEU A 764 7.42 17.16 11.26
C LEU A 764 6.81 16.46 12.49
N LEU A 765 7.09 15.17 12.71
CA LEU A 765 6.53 14.36 13.80
C LEU A 765 7.61 13.78 14.72
#